data_ac9ad4fea2772c4c416dfcd7e7eedc0d
#
_entry.id   ac9ad4fea2772c4c416dfcd7e7eedc0d
#
_cell.length_a   1.000
_cell.length_b   1.000
_cell.length_c   1.000
_cell.angle_alpha   90.00
_cell.angle_beta   90.00
_cell.angle_gamma   90.00
#
_symmetry.space_group_name_H-M   'P 1'
#
loop_
_entity.id
_entity.type
_entity.pdbx_description
1 polymer ?
#
loop_
_entity_poly.entity_id
_entity_poly.type
_entity_poly.pdbx_seq_one_letter_code
_entity_poly.pdbx_strand_id
1 'polypeptide(L)'
;MASEKNVKTTAAPAEYGDQSITSLRGEDRVRKRPAVIFGSDGLDGCEHSFFEILSNAVDEAKEGYGSVIKVTYYNDRSIEVDDHGRGVPMGWNEREKRWNWELIFCELYAGGKYDNNSGSSAYEYSLGLNGLGACATQYSSEYMTVESYDGNTKRTMSFKKGKPAQKKLKEEELLPKQKRTGTVIRWRPDLEVFTDINIPSEFFVDVLHRQAVVSAGVRFDLAIQQADGKFTEQSFLYQNGISDYISEIVGTASMTQPVLWHMETQGRDRADKPEYKVKADISFCVSNTVHVTEYYHNSSFLEHGGSPDKAVKMAFTYAVDKYLKSSGKYKSGESRITYPDIADCLVLVINSKSTQTSYENQTKKAINNTFIYEALNEFIRSQLEVYFIEHPTEADLFVGQVLVNKRSREQAESTRLNLKKKLTGNIDISNRVEKFVGCRSKDPEKRELYIVEGDSALTSVKLARNAEFQAVIPVRGKTLNCLKADYDRIFKNEIITDLLRVIGCGVEIDSKTRAKAKKNDLPSFDLAQLHWSKIILCTDADEDGFQIRTLLLTLFYRLLPTLLEEGRIFIAETPLFEITTKDDTYFAYDEFEKVDILRDLGKTKYSIQRSKGLGENTAEMMSKTTMNPTTRRLVAISPAEAEATARIFDTLLGDDLPGRKAFIAAHGAEYMKDADL
;
A
#
# COMPACT_ATOMS: atom_id res chain seq x y z
N MET A 1 -28.38 -59.01 -28.20
CA MET A 1 -26.94 -58.73 -27.97
C MET A 1 -26.89 -57.43 -27.16
N ALA A 2 -26.60 -57.58 -25.90
CA ALA A 2 -26.63 -56.45 -24.93
C ALA A 2 -25.30 -55.70 -24.97
N SER A 3 -25.34 -54.37 -25.08
CA SER A 3 -24.18 -53.48 -24.96
C SER A 3 -23.91 -53.18 -23.49
N GLU A 4 -22.77 -53.63 -23.01
CA GLU A 4 -22.25 -53.29 -21.68
C GLU A 4 -21.90 -51.81 -21.61
N LYS A 5 -22.56 -51.08 -20.71
CA LYS A 5 -22.20 -49.73 -20.31
C LYS A 5 -21.04 -49.79 -19.32
N ASN A 6 -19.87 -49.32 -19.77
CA ASN A 6 -18.73 -49.03 -18.86
C ASN A 6 -19.12 -47.90 -17.87
N VAL A 7 -19.41 -48.29 -16.64
CA VAL A 7 -19.54 -47.38 -15.49
C VAL A 7 -18.15 -47.04 -15.04
N LYS A 8 -17.69 -45.80 -15.24
CA LYS A 8 -16.52 -45.25 -14.57
C LYS A 8 -16.83 -45.15 -13.08
N THR A 9 -16.24 -46.05 -12.28
CA THR A 9 -16.20 -45.95 -10.84
C THR A 9 -15.41 -44.70 -10.46
N THR A 10 -16.08 -43.65 -9.97
CA THR A 10 -15.48 -42.55 -9.26
C THR A 10 -14.92 -43.11 -7.95
N ALA A 11 -13.59 -43.03 -7.79
CA ALA A 11 -12.94 -43.38 -6.54
C ALA A 11 -13.51 -42.49 -5.40
N ALA A 12 -13.92 -43.11 -4.30
CA ALA A 12 -14.34 -42.39 -3.10
C ALA A 12 -13.23 -41.44 -2.63
N PRO A 13 -13.55 -40.27 -2.07
CA PRO A 13 -12.52 -39.37 -1.52
C PRO A 13 -11.76 -40.13 -0.44
N ALA A 14 -10.42 -40.06 -0.53
CA ALA A 14 -9.53 -40.69 0.44
C ALA A 14 -9.86 -40.16 1.83
N GLU A 15 -10.19 -41.05 2.77
CA GLU A 15 -10.54 -40.73 4.13
C GLU A 15 -9.32 -40.10 4.82
N TYR A 16 -9.45 -38.86 5.36
CA TYR A 16 -8.37 -38.16 6.06
C TYR A 16 -8.22 -38.76 7.46
N GLY A 17 -7.24 -39.65 7.63
CA GLY A 17 -6.93 -40.34 8.90
C GLY A 17 -5.42 -40.42 9.16
N ASP A 18 -5.03 -41.06 10.25
CA ASP A 18 -3.62 -41.13 10.71
C ASP A 18 -2.66 -41.65 9.61
N GLN A 19 -3.11 -42.51 8.71
CA GLN A 19 -2.32 -43.03 7.60
C GLN A 19 -2.18 -42.09 6.42
N SER A 20 -2.93 -41.01 6.39
CA SER A 20 -2.84 -39.95 5.33
C SER A 20 -1.63 -39.03 5.54
N ILE A 21 -1.01 -39.03 6.72
CA ILE A 21 0.13 -38.18 7.04
C ILE A 21 1.42 -38.85 6.54
N THR A 22 2.08 -38.20 5.57
CA THR A 22 3.35 -38.67 5.00
C THR A 22 4.40 -37.57 5.09
N SER A 23 5.67 -37.98 5.41
CA SER A 23 6.80 -37.05 5.42
C SER A 23 7.52 -37.04 4.06
N LEU A 24 7.83 -35.89 3.52
CA LEU A 24 8.73 -35.78 2.38
C LEU A 24 10.16 -36.10 2.80
N ARG A 25 10.89 -36.86 1.99
CA ARG A 25 12.28 -37.27 2.27
C ARG A 25 13.18 -37.03 1.07
N GLY A 26 14.48 -36.84 1.32
CA GLY A 26 15.46 -36.60 0.28
C GLY A 26 15.05 -35.45 -0.67
N GLU A 27 15.18 -35.70 -1.98
CA GLU A 27 14.90 -34.78 -3.05
C GLU A 27 13.43 -34.31 -3.10
N ASP A 28 12.48 -35.11 -2.65
CA ASP A 28 11.05 -34.78 -2.62
C ASP A 28 10.75 -33.52 -1.78
N ARG A 29 11.58 -33.23 -0.78
CA ARG A 29 11.44 -32.03 0.05
C ARG A 29 11.52 -30.74 -0.76
N VAL A 30 12.34 -30.71 -1.81
CA VAL A 30 12.53 -29.59 -2.71
C VAL A 30 11.67 -29.72 -3.96
N ARG A 31 11.72 -30.88 -4.62
CA ARG A 31 11.03 -31.10 -5.90
C ARG A 31 9.52 -30.89 -5.82
N LYS A 32 8.89 -31.25 -4.70
CA LYS A 32 7.42 -31.07 -4.49
C LYS A 32 7.05 -29.74 -3.86
N ARG A 33 8.00 -28.99 -3.32
CA ARG A 33 7.78 -27.73 -2.61
C ARG A 33 8.93 -26.74 -2.85
N PRO A 34 9.28 -26.40 -4.11
CA PRO A 34 10.43 -25.54 -4.40
C PRO A 34 10.25 -24.13 -3.83
N ALA A 35 9.03 -23.59 -3.80
CA ALA A 35 8.72 -22.26 -3.28
C ALA A 35 9.10 -22.06 -1.80
N VAL A 36 9.18 -23.15 -0.99
CA VAL A 36 9.59 -23.04 0.42
C VAL A 36 11.07 -22.62 0.56
N ILE A 37 11.91 -23.01 -0.40
CA ILE A 37 13.35 -22.72 -0.37
C ILE A 37 13.68 -21.55 -1.32
N PHE A 38 13.16 -21.58 -2.54
CA PHE A 38 13.48 -20.59 -3.55
C PHE A 38 12.50 -19.39 -3.60
N GLY A 39 11.47 -19.39 -2.75
CA GLY A 39 10.46 -18.33 -2.70
C GLY A 39 9.37 -18.43 -3.78
N SER A 40 9.62 -19.18 -4.87
CA SER A 40 8.71 -19.39 -6.00
C SER A 40 8.99 -20.75 -6.66
N ASP A 41 8.01 -21.29 -7.37
CA ASP A 41 8.15 -22.40 -8.33
C ASP A 41 8.18 -21.92 -9.78
N GLY A 42 8.16 -20.62 -10.01
CA GLY A 42 8.29 -19.97 -11.31
C GLY A 42 9.72 -19.60 -11.66
N LEU A 43 9.85 -18.66 -12.60
CA LEU A 43 11.14 -18.14 -13.07
C LEU A 43 11.98 -17.56 -11.92
N ASP A 44 11.39 -16.76 -11.02
CA ASP A 44 12.10 -16.18 -9.86
C ASP A 44 12.75 -17.24 -8.97
N GLY A 45 12.10 -18.40 -8.80
CA GLY A 45 12.68 -19.54 -8.04
C GLY A 45 13.82 -20.18 -8.78
N CYS A 46 13.73 -20.29 -10.10
CA CYS A 46 14.80 -20.78 -10.96
C CYS A 46 16.03 -19.84 -10.91
N GLU A 47 15.81 -18.54 -11.01
CA GLU A 47 16.83 -17.48 -10.86
C GLU A 47 17.50 -17.54 -9.49
N HIS A 48 16.72 -17.76 -8.42
CA HIS A 48 17.28 -17.91 -7.07
C HIS A 48 18.18 -19.14 -6.95
N SER A 49 17.89 -20.24 -7.64
CA SER A 49 18.75 -21.43 -7.67
C SER A 49 20.14 -21.14 -8.24
N PHE A 50 20.25 -20.27 -9.23
CA PHE A 50 21.53 -19.77 -9.76
C PHE A 50 22.28 -18.96 -8.69
N PHE A 51 21.57 -18.04 -8.02
CA PHE A 51 22.18 -17.20 -6.99
C PHE A 51 22.76 -18.02 -5.82
N GLU A 52 22.14 -19.13 -5.45
CA GLU A 52 22.64 -20.01 -4.40
C GLU A 52 23.98 -20.68 -4.77
N ILE A 53 24.21 -21.04 -6.04
CA ILE A 53 25.52 -21.57 -6.49
C ILE A 53 26.55 -20.44 -6.62
N LEU A 54 26.16 -19.31 -7.21
CA LEU A 54 27.04 -18.14 -7.35
C LEU A 54 27.52 -17.65 -5.98
N SER A 55 26.64 -17.61 -4.99
CA SER A 55 26.98 -17.14 -3.64
C SER A 55 28.09 -17.95 -2.97
N ASN A 56 28.19 -19.24 -3.25
CA ASN A 56 29.28 -20.07 -2.74
C ASN A 56 30.63 -19.70 -3.37
N ALA A 57 30.65 -19.39 -4.67
CA ALA A 57 31.85 -18.92 -5.37
C ALA A 57 32.29 -17.53 -4.86
N VAL A 58 31.32 -16.63 -4.62
CA VAL A 58 31.57 -15.31 -4.04
C VAL A 58 32.13 -15.41 -2.61
N ASP A 59 31.61 -16.33 -1.79
CA ASP A 59 32.13 -16.55 -0.44
C ASP A 59 33.60 -17.00 -0.46
N GLU A 60 34.01 -17.89 -1.38
CA GLU A 60 35.42 -18.28 -1.56
C GLU A 60 36.30 -17.10 -1.95
N ALA A 61 35.85 -16.28 -2.92
CA ALA A 61 36.59 -15.12 -3.38
C ALA A 61 36.79 -14.07 -2.29
N LYS A 62 35.77 -13.87 -1.41
CA LYS A 62 35.87 -12.95 -0.26
C LYS A 62 36.87 -13.39 0.79
N GLU A 63 37.05 -14.69 0.96
CA GLU A 63 38.09 -15.26 1.85
C GLU A 63 39.51 -15.17 1.24
N GLY A 64 39.62 -14.54 0.07
CA GLY A 64 40.91 -14.35 -0.65
C GLY A 64 41.32 -15.54 -1.50
N TYR A 65 40.42 -16.50 -1.73
CA TYR A 65 40.66 -17.67 -2.58
C TYR A 65 39.98 -17.51 -3.95
N GLY A 66 40.78 -17.17 -4.95
CA GLY A 66 40.29 -16.87 -6.29
C GLY A 66 39.85 -15.41 -6.45
N SER A 67 40.17 -14.84 -7.60
CA SER A 67 39.80 -13.46 -7.96
C SER A 67 39.00 -13.39 -9.25
N VAL A 68 38.65 -14.54 -9.80
CA VAL A 68 37.88 -14.65 -11.05
C VAL A 68 36.78 -15.70 -10.89
N ILE A 69 35.56 -15.32 -11.19
CA ILE A 69 34.41 -16.22 -11.22
C ILE A 69 33.84 -16.15 -12.64
N LYS A 70 33.77 -17.30 -13.32
CA LYS A 70 33.21 -17.38 -14.66
C LYS A 70 31.84 -18.05 -14.62
N VAL A 71 30.86 -17.41 -15.24
CA VAL A 71 29.50 -17.92 -15.44
C VAL A 71 29.26 -18.16 -16.92
N THR A 72 28.77 -19.36 -17.28
CA THR A 72 28.42 -19.70 -18.65
C THR A 72 26.96 -20.14 -18.73
N TYR A 73 26.19 -19.48 -19.58
CA TYR A 73 24.81 -19.84 -19.87
C TYR A 73 24.71 -20.44 -21.26
N TYR A 74 24.20 -21.66 -21.33
CA TYR A 74 24.16 -22.45 -22.57
C TYR A 74 22.77 -22.44 -23.22
N ASN A 75 22.72 -22.73 -24.54
CA ASN A 75 21.48 -22.79 -25.30
C ASN A 75 20.46 -23.85 -24.80
N ASP A 76 20.97 -24.92 -24.15
CA ASP A 76 20.13 -25.97 -23.54
C ASP A 76 19.55 -25.55 -22.19
N ARG A 77 19.75 -24.28 -21.79
CA ARG A 77 19.36 -23.73 -20.49
C ARG A 77 20.18 -24.28 -19.31
N SER A 78 21.28 -24.96 -19.55
CA SER A 78 22.23 -25.27 -18.50
C SER A 78 23.05 -24.04 -18.13
N ILE A 79 23.45 -23.98 -16.87
CA ILE A 79 24.28 -22.91 -16.28
C ILE A 79 25.52 -23.57 -15.72
N GLU A 80 26.65 -22.89 -15.89
CA GLU A 80 27.92 -23.32 -15.30
C GLU A 80 28.55 -22.16 -14.53
N VAL A 81 28.99 -22.46 -13.29
CA VAL A 81 29.77 -21.52 -12.46
C VAL A 81 31.11 -22.17 -12.20
N ASP A 82 32.18 -21.48 -12.60
CA ASP A 82 33.56 -21.88 -12.39
C ASP A 82 34.25 -20.83 -11.48
N ASP A 83 34.58 -21.21 -10.26
CA ASP A 83 35.41 -20.42 -9.36
C ASP A 83 36.88 -20.87 -9.42
N HIS A 84 37.77 -20.06 -8.92
CA HIS A 84 39.20 -20.39 -8.78
C HIS A 84 39.59 -20.44 -7.29
N GLY A 85 38.61 -20.84 -6.44
CA GLY A 85 38.79 -21.01 -5.00
C GLY A 85 39.63 -22.22 -4.64
N ARG A 86 39.45 -22.75 -3.42
CA ARG A 86 40.17 -23.93 -2.91
C ARG A 86 39.66 -25.25 -3.48
N GLY A 87 38.49 -25.27 -4.05
CA GLY A 87 37.75 -26.49 -4.42
C GLY A 87 36.88 -27.01 -3.28
N VAL A 88 35.64 -27.37 -3.58
CA VAL A 88 34.71 -27.90 -2.58
C VAL A 88 35.22 -29.26 -2.07
N PRO A 89 35.29 -29.50 -0.73
CA PRO A 89 35.75 -30.75 -0.20
C PRO A 89 34.75 -31.88 -0.49
N MET A 90 35.15 -32.91 -1.23
CA MET A 90 34.27 -34.02 -1.65
C MET A 90 34.65 -35.36 -1.01
N GLY A 91 35.77 -35.40 -0.24
CA GLY A 91 36.32 -36.63 0.39
C GLY A 91 35.48 -37.17 1.54
N TRP A 92 36.00 -38.25 2.15
CA TRP A 92 35.40 -38.89 3.30
C TRP A 92 35.52 -38.03 4.57
N ASN A 93 34.43 -37.90 5.31
CA ASN A 93 34.35 -37.15 6.57
C ASN A 93 34.39 -38.16 7.76
N GLU A 94 35.50 -38.17 8.48
CA GLU A 94 35.68 -39.10 9.61
C GLU A 94 34.72 -38.82 10.78
N ARG A 95 34.31 -37.57 10.98
CA ARG A 95 33.37 -37.16 12.03
C ARG A 95 31.94 -37.62 11.73
N GLU A 96 31.48 -37.34 10.51
CA GLU A 96 30.11 -37.65 10.09
C GLU A 96 29.96 -39.09 9.55
N LYS A 97 31.07 -39.85 9.35
CA LYS A 97 31.10 -41.20 8.76
C LYS A 97 30.39 -41.30 7.42
N ARG A 98 30.54 -40.25 6.63
CA ARG A 98 29.92 -40.09 5.30
C ARG A 98 30.88 -39.33 4.37
N TRP A 99 30.58 -39.35 3.07
CA TRP A 99 31.27 -38.49 2.12
C TRP A 99 30.81 -37.07 2.20
N ASN A 100 31.72 -36.08 2.10
CA ASN A 100 31.34 -34.67 2.09
C ASN A 100 30.45 -34.30 0.91
N TRP A 101 30.62 -34.93 -0.24
CA TRP A 101 29.70 -34.67 -1.38
C TRP A 101 28.24 -35.12 -1.05
N GLU A 102 28.02 -36.15 -0.25
CA GLU A 102 26.68 -36.52 0.22
C GLU A 102 26.11 -35.46 1.16
N LEU A 103 26.93 -34.98 2.08
CA LEU A 103 26.52 -33.92 3.01
C LEU A 103 26.18 -32.63 2.27
N ILE A 104 27.02 -32.18 1.34
CA ILE A 104 26.88 -30.89 0.68
C ILE A 104 25.74 -30.89 -0.37
N PHE A 105 25.60 -31.99 -1.14
CA PHE A 105 24.67 -32.02 -2.28
C PHE A 105 23.45 -32.92 -2.05
N CYS A 106 23.38 -33.75 -1.00
CA CYS A 106 22.26 -34.66 -0.75
C CYS A 106 21.64 -34.50 0.64
N GLU A 107 22.12 -33.59 1.48
CA GLU A 107 21.55 -33.37 2.81
C GLU A 107 21.25 -31.87 2.99
N LEU A 108 20.00 -31.54 3.31
CA LEU A 108 19.61 -30.17 3.66
C LEU A 108 20.10 -29.88 5.09
N TYR A 109 20.48 -28.61 5.31
CA TYR A 109 21.07 -28.18 6.59
C TYR A 109 22.41 -28.83 6.92
N ALA A 110 23.20 -29.20 5.90
CA ALA A 110 24.57 -29.63 6.05
C ALA A 110 25.54 -28.62 5.42
N GLY A 111 26.57 -28.22 6.18
CA GLY A 111 27.53 -27.22 5.70
C GLY A 111 28.60 -26.90 6.72
N GLY A 112 29.66 -26.23 6.31
CA GLY A 112 30.81 -25.86 7.16
C GLY A 112 30.79 -24.42 7.65
N LYS A 113 29.67 -23.64 7.44
CA LYS A 113 29.61 -22.19 7.67
C LYS A 113 28.73 -21.81 8.88
N TYR A 114 28.51 -22.70 9.85
CA TYR A 114 27.56 -22.47 10.95
C TYR A 114 28.11 -21.65 12.13
N ASP A 115 29.42 -21.64 12.35
CA ASP A 115 30.07 -21.00 13.51
C ASP A 115 30.71 -19.63 13.16
N ASN A 116 29.90 -18.69 12.72
CA ASN A 116 30.40 -17.39 12.26
C ASN A 116 30.79 -16.42 13.41
N ASN A 117 30.36 -16.70 14.65
CA ASN A 117 30.59 -15.82 15.80
C ASN A 117 31.80 -16.20 16.67
N SER A 118 32.47 -17.29 16.37
CA SER A 118 33.58 -17.80 17.20
C SER A 118 34.94 -17.10 17.01
N GLY A 119 35.01 -16.15 16.07
CA GLY A 119 36.23 -15.37 15.79
C GLY A 119 37.39 -16.15 15.18
N SER A 120 37.21 -17.43 14.91
CA SER A 120 38.22 -18.35 14.33
C SER A 120 37.75 -19.06 13.06
N SER A 121 36.54 -18.75 12.57
CA SER A 121 35.98 -19.40 11.40
C SER A 121 36.36 -18.66 10.10
N ALA A 122 36.86 -19.40 9.14
CA ALA A 122 36.78 -19.00 7.74
C ALA A 122 35.28 -18.76 7.42
N TYR A 123 34.93 -17.69 6.71
CA TYR A 123 33.54 -17.33 6.36
C TYR A 123 32.74 -16.51 7.40
N GLU A 124 33.42 -15.58 8.08
CA GLU A 124 32.79 -14.71 9.09
C GLU A 124 31.56 -13.96 8.57
N TYR A 125 31.53 -13.57 7.27
CA TYR A 125 30.47 -12.80 6.62
C TYR A 125 29.87 -13.49 5.39
N SER A 126 29.66 -14.82 5.45
CA SER A 126 29.20 -15.56 4.27
C SER A 126 27.72 -15.35 3.95
N LEU A 127 27.38 -15.55 2.68
CA LEU A 127 26.01 -15.60 2.17
C LEU A 127 25.31 -16.94 2.46
N GLY A 128 26.05 -18.04 2.33
CA GLY A 128 25.57 -19.41 2.41
C GLY A 128 25.48 -19.95 3.85
N LEU A 129 24.70 -19.30 4.73
CA LEU A 129 24.63 -19.65 6.15
C LEU A 129 23.80 -20.90 6.49
N ASN A 130 22.82 -21.26 5.66
CA ASN A 130 21.81 -22.27 6.03
C ASN A 130 22.14 -23.69 5.59
N GLY A 131 23.20 -23.93 4.81
CA GLY A 131 23.53 -25.25 4.28
C GLY A 131 22.44 -25.84 3.39
N LEU A 132 21.72 -25.00 2.65
CA LEU A 132 20.59 -25.39 1.82
C LEU A 132 20.87 -25.26 0.32
N GLY A 133 21.57 -24.23 -0.11
CA GLY A 133 21.61 -23.78 -1.50
C GLY A 133 22.13 -24.82 -2.49
N ALA A 134 23.30 -25.39 -2.25
CA ALA A 134 23.90 -26.39 -3.15
C ALA A 134 23.04 -27.66 -3.26
N CYS A 135 22.54 -28.18 -2.11
CA CYS A 135 21.67 -29.34 -2.08
C CYS A 135 20.32 -29.07 -2.74
N ALA A 136 19.69 -27.93 -2.47
CA ALA A 136 18.41 -27.55 -3.05
C ALA A 136 18.50 -27.36 -4.57
N THR A 137 19.55 -26.71 -5.06
CA THR A 137 19.79 -26.55 -6.50
C THR A 137 20.04 -27.89 -7.17
N GLN A 138 20.80 -28.79 -6.50
CA GLN A 138 21.00 -30.14 -7.03
C GLN A 138 19.67 -30.93 -7.10
N TYR A 139 18.82 -30.84 -6.07
CA TYR A 139 17.52 -31.53 -6.03
C TYR A 139 16.52 -30.97 -7.07
N SER A 140 16.60 -29.69 -7.41
CA SER A 140 15.74 -29.04 -8.38
C SER A 140 16.26 -29.09 -9.83
N SER A 141 17.37 -29.79 -10.06
CA SER A 141 18.00 -29.90 -11.36
C SER A 141 17.61 -31.19 -12.09
N GLU A 142 17.48 -31.10 -13.45
CA GLU A 142 17.39 -32.27 -14.31
C GLU A 142 18.71 -33.10 -14.24
N TYR A 143 19.82 -32.38 -14.30
CA TYR A 143 21.14 -32.94 -14.01
C TYR A 143 22.04 -31.88 -13.38
N MET A 144 23.02 -32.34 -12.61
CA MET A 144 24.12 -31.51 -12.08
C MET A 144 25.42 -32.31 -12.13
N THR A 145 26.51 -31.64 -12.52
CA THR A 145 27.88 -32.17 -12.44
C THR A 145 28.72 -31.20 -11.61
N VAL A 146 29.42 -31.73 -10.65
CA VAL A 146 30.33 -31.00 -9.77
C VAL A 146 31.73 -31.51 -9.98
N GLU A 147 32.65 -30.62 -10.29
CA GLU A 147 34.08 -30.87 -10.40
C GLU A 147 34.82 -30.01 -9.37
N SER A 148 35.64 -30.64 -8.57
CA SER A 148 36.48 -30.00 -7.56
C SER A 148 37.95 -30.26 -7.84
N TYR A 149 38.73 -29.18 -7.82
CA TYR A 149 40.17 -29.18 -8.12
C TYR A 149 40.94 -28.70 -6.89
N ASP A 150 41.86 -29.53 -6.38
CA ASP A 150 42.71 -29.19 -5.22
C ASP A 150 44.14 -28.84 -5.56
N GLY A 151 44.43 -28.60 -6.85
CA GLY A 151 45.78 -28.36 -7.37
C GLY A 151 46.42 -29.58 -8.00
N ASN A 152 46.17 -30.75 -7.54
CA ASN A 152 46.77 -31.99 -8.04
C ASN A 152 45.72 -33.00 -8.54
N THR A 153 44.56 -33.00 -7.96
CA THR A 153 43.48 -33.98 -8.22
C THR A 153 42.22 -33.28 -8.64
N LYS A 154 41.55 -33.84 -9.65
CA LYS A 154 40.19 -33.53 -10.04
C LYS A 154 39.26 -34.57 -9.47
N ARG A 155 38.25 -34.15 -8.72
CA ARG A 155 37.16 -34.99 -8.22
C ARG A 155 35.87 -34.65 -8.90
N THR A 156 35.15 -35.63 -9.41
CA THR A 156 33.91 -35.41 -10.14
C THR A 156 32.77 -36.23 -9.58
N MET A 157 31.62 -35.58 -9.35
CA MET A 157 30.36 -36.21 -9.00
C MET A 157 29.22 -35.71 -9.87
N SER A 158 28.34 -36.60 -10.32
CA SER A 158 27.20 -36.24 -11.16
C SER A 158 25.91 -36.72 -10.52
N PHE A 159 24.86 -35.94 -10.76
CA PHE A 159 23.51 -36.15 -10.24
C PHE A 159 22.48 -36.06 -11.36
N LYS A 160 21.36 -36.75 -11.20
CA LYS A 160 20.22 -36.68 -12.11
C LYS A 160 18.92 -36.71 -11.30
N LYS A 161 18.08 -35.67 -11.48
CA LYS A 161 16.80 -35.51 -10.80
C LYS A 161 16.88 -35.74 -9.28
N GLY A 162 17.86 -35.10 -8.66
CA GLY A 162 18.06 -35.17 -7.21
C GLY A 162 18.85 -36.38 -6.68
N LYS A 163 19.19 -37.33 -7.53
CA LYS A 163 19.87 -38.56 -7.13
C LYS A 163 21.28 -38.66 -7.71
N PRO A 164 22.24 -39.27 -6.99
CA PRO A 164 23.55 -39.56 -7.56
C PRO A 164 23.44 -40.41 -8.82
N ALA A 165 24.05 -39.95 -9.92
CA ALA A 165 24.08 -40.66 -11.19
C ALA A 165 25.20 -41.73 -11.23
N GLN A 166 26.14 -41.65 -10.28
CA GLN A 166 27.26 -42.58 -10.13
C GLN A 166 27.38 -43.04 -8.69
N LYS A 167 27.90 -44.27 -8.48
CA LYS A 167 28.00 -44.87 -7.15
C LYS A 167 29.23 -44.47 -6.34
N LYS A 168 30.25 -43.95 -7.02
CA LYS A 168 31.54 -43.59 -6.41
C LYS A 168 32.03 -42.27 -6.95
N LEU A 169 32.72 -41.52 -6.09
CA LEU A 169 33.46 -40.33 -6.49
C LEU A 169 34.52 -40.73 -7.54
N LYS A 170 34.58 -40.00 -8.67
CA LYS A 170 35.61 -40.17 -9.67
C LYS A 170 36.78 -39.24 -9.30
N GLU A 171 37.98 -39.80 -9.21
CA GLU A 171 39.21 -39.06 -8.93
C GLU A 171 40.21 -39.25 -10.08
N GLU A 172 40.81 -38.17 -10.51
CA GLU A 172 41.78 -38.11 -11.61
C GLU A 172 42.96 -37.21 -11.20
N GLU A 173 44.17 -37.71 -11.34
CA GLU A 173 45.37 -36.91 -11.14
C GLU A 173 45.54 -35.93 -12.29
N LEU A 174 45.84 -34.65 -11.99
CA LEU A 174 46.02 -33.59 -12.98
C LEU A 174 47.44 -33.59 -13.50
N LEU A 175 47.56 -33.53 -14.82
CA LEU A 175 48.83 -33.29 -15.48
C LEU A 175 49.39 -31.91 -15.11
N PRO A 176 50.73 -31.69 -15.14
CA PRO A 176 51.33 -30.40 -14.73
C PRO A 176 50.72 -29.14 -15.38
N LYS A 177 50.32 -29.24 -16.65
CA LYS A 177 49.66 -28.14 -17.38
C LYS A 177 48.16 -27.94 -17.04
N GLN A 178 47.56 -28.88 -16.35
CA GLN A 178 46.12 -28.88 -15.97
C GLN A 178 45.92 -28.51 -14.49
N LYS A 179 47.02 -28.31 -13.76
CA LYS A 179 46.96 -28.00 -12.32
C LYS A 179 46.25 -26.68 -12.10
N ARG A 180 45.16 -26.76 -11.40
CA ARG A 180 44.34 -25.63 -10.94
C ARG A 180 43.64 -25.95 -9.64
N THR A 181 43.18 -24.96 -8.94
CA THR A 181 42.21 -25.06 -7.83
C THR A 181 40.88 -24.49 -8.24
N GLY A 182 39.81 -24.80 -7.49
CA GLY A 182 38.50 -24.26 -7.69
C GLY A 182 37.41 -25.31 -7.83
N THR A 183 36.18 -24.84 -7.95
CA THR A 183 35.00 -25.68 -8.17
C THR A 183 34.34 -25.30 -9.47
N VAL A 184 33.93 -26.29 -10.26
CA VAL A 184 33.06 -26.09 -11.44
C VAL A 184 31.76 -26.84 -11.18
N ILE A 185 30.65 -26.11 -11.21
CA ILE A 185 29.29 -26.67 -11.08
C ILE A 185 28.53 -26.34 -12.33
N ARG A 186 28.09 -27.37 -13.06
CA ARG A 186 27.20 -27.25 -14.21
C ARG A 186 25.90 -27.98 -13.93
N TRP A 187 24.79 -27.30 -14.12
CA TRP A 187 23.44 -27.89 -13.92
C TRP A 187 22.46 -27.35 -14.94
N ARG A 188 21.38 -28.09 -15.11
CA ARG A 188 20.20 -27.64 -15.85
C ARG A 188 19.01 -27.68 -14.90
N PRO A 189 18.30 -26.57 -14.68
CA PRO A 189 17.07 -26.56 -13.91
C PRO A 189 16.01 -27.49 -14.52
N ASP A 190 15.17 -28.14 -13.68
CA ASP A 190 14.21 -29.13 -14.12
C ASP A 190 12.82 -28.53 -14.28
N LEU A 191 12.20 -28.66 -15.47
CA LEU A 191 10.82 -28.30 -15.73
C LEU A 191 9.76 -29.09 -14.95
N GLU A 192 10.15 -30.22 -14.34
CA GLU A 192 9.28 -30.92 -13.37
C GLU A 192 9.22 -30.22 -12.01
N VAL A 193 10.12 -29.25 -11.75
CA VAL A 193 10.22 -28.50 -10.50
C VAL A 193 9.84 -27.05 -10.67
N PHE A 194 10.37 -26.40 -11.72
CA PHE A 194 10.08 -25.02 -12.05
C PHE A 194 9.14 -24.96 -13.24
N THR A 195 8.18 -24.05 -13.19
CA THR A 195 7.22 -23.84 -14.29
C THR A 195 7.86 -23.13 -15.49
N ASP A 196 8.96 -22.39 -15.27
CA ASP A 196 9.79 -21.75 -16.30
C ASP A 196 11.27 -21.81 -15.90
N ILE A 197 12.13 -22.15 -16.87
CA ILE A 197 13.60 -22.22 -16.73
C ILE A 197 14.31 -21.30 -17.73
N ASN A 198 13.58 -20.44 -18.46
CA ASN A 198 14.14 -19.57 -19.47
C ASN A 198 14.62 -18.26 -18.84
N ILE A 199 15.69 -18.34 -18.05
CA ILE A 199 16.28 -17.15 -17.42
C ILE A 199 16.75 -16.17 -18.51
N PRO A 200 16.30 -14.88 -18.47
CA PRO A 200 16.76 -13.87 -19.41
C PRO A 200 18.25 -13.61 -19.26
N SER A 201 18.96 -13.32 -20.35
CA SER A 201 20.40 -12.98 -20.32
C SER A 201 20.70 -11.76 -19.46
N GLU A 202 19.79 -10.80 -19.46
CA GLU A 202 19.85 -9.56 -18.69
C GLU A 202 19.94 -9.83 -17.19
N PHE A 203 19.28 -10.85 -16.70
CA PHE A 203 19.35 -11.27 -15.30
C PHE A 203 20.78 -11.62 -14.87
N PHE A 204 21.51 -12.39 -15.68
CA PHE A 204 22.92 -12.72 -15.39
C PHE A 204 23.80 -11.47 -15.41
N VAL A 205 23.59 -10.56 -16.38
CA VAL A 205 24.29 -9.27 -16.45
C VAL A 205 24.07 -8.48 -15.18
N ASP A 206 22.81 -8.30 -14.76
CA ASP A 206 22.46 -7.53 -13.56
C ASP A 206 23.04 -8.14 -12.27
N VAL A 207 22.93 -9.45 -12.11
CA VAL A 207 23.42 -10.13 -10.90
C VAL A 207 24.93 -10.06 -10.82
N LEU A 208 25.65 -10.36 -11.92
CA LEU A 208 27.13 -10.35 -11.90
C LEU A 208 27.68 -8.93 -11.77
N HIS A 209 27.06 -7.95 -12.39
CA HIS A 209 27.39 -6.55 -12.22
C HIS A 209 27.28 -6.14 -10.74
N ARG A 210 26.13 -6.42 -10.10
CA ARG A 210 25.91 -6.12 -8.67
C ARG A 210 26.92 -6.86 -7.76
N GLN A 211 27.25 -8.11 -8.09
CA GLN A 211 28.25 -8.85 -7.32
C GLN A 211 29.67 -8.23 -7.47
N ALA A 212 30.03 -7.75 -8.66
CA ALA A 212 31.29 -7.06 -8.87
C ALA A 212 31.39 -5.75 -8.05
N VAL A 213 30.29 -4.99 -7.97
CA VAL A 213 30.20 -3.74 -7.16
C VAL A 213 30.54 -3.98 -5.69
N VAL A 214 30.06 -5.08 -5.08
CA VAL A 214 30.23 -5.35 -3.64
C VAL A 214 31.37 -6.31 -3.31
N SER A 215 32.08 -6.82 -4.33
CA SER A 215 33.22 -7.72 -4.19
C SER A 215 34.47 -7.09 -4.82
N ALA A 216 34.96 -6.02 -4.21
CA ALA A 216 36.10 -5.25 -4.70
C ALA A 216 37.28 -6.15 -5.13
N GLY A 217 37.81 -5.96 -6.35
CA GLY A 217 38.93 -6.70 -6.90
C GLY A 217 38.59 -8.11 -7.43
N VAL A 218 37.34 -8.57 -7.34
CA VAL A 218 36.88 -9.84 -7.92
C VAL A 218 36.30 -9.58 -9.31
N ARG A 219 36.80 -10.30 -10.31
CA ARG A 219 36.32 -10.23 -11.69
C ARG A 219 35.26 -11.29 -11.95
N PHE A 220 34.15 -10.88 -12.54
CA PHE A 220 33.07 -11.74 -12.98
C PHE A 220 33.02 -11.77 -14.51
N ASP A 221 33.23 -12.95 -15.09
CA ASP A 221 33.20 -13.17 -16.53
C ASP A 221 31.89 -13.92 -16.89
N LEU A 222 31.07 -13.35 -17.77
CA LEU A 222 29.84 -13.94 -18.29
C LEU A 222 30.04 -14.38 -19.73
N ALA A 223 29.73 -15.62 -20.03
CA ALA A 223 29.70 -16.17 -21.38
C ALA A 223 28.30 -16.71 -21.71
N ILE A 224 27.64 -16.15 -22.71
CA ILE A 224 26.31 -16.55 -23.14
C ILE A 224 26.38 -17.21 -24.52
N GLN A 225 25.97 -18.47 -24.64
CA GLN A 225 25.95 -19.18 -25.89
C GLN A 225 24.80 -18.67 -26.77
N GLN A 226 25.16 -18.26 -27.98
CA GLN A 226 24.21 -17.82 -28.99
C GLN A 226 23.67 -19.00 -29.82
N ALA A 227 22.59 -18.76 -30.59
CA ALA A 227 21.95 -19.78 -31.42
C ALA A 227 22.90 -20.42 -32.47
N ASP A 228 23.94 -19.68 -32.89
CA ASP A 228 24.99 -20.18 -33.80
C ASP A 228 26.10 -21.00 -33.09
N GLY A 229 25.97 -21.21 -31.78
CA GLY A 229 26.91 -21.94 -30.93
C GLY A 229 28.10 -21.13 -30.44
N LYS A 230 28.27 -19.87 -30.89
CA LYS A 230 29.33 -18.96 -30.39
C LYS A 230 28.94 -18.37 -29.05
N PHE A 231 29.95 -17.84 -28.34
CA PHE A 231 29.75 -17.17 -27.06
C PHE A 231 29.89 -15.65 -27.20
N THR A 232 28.96 -14.92 -26.61
CA THR A 232 29.14 -13.50 -26.30
C THR A 232 29.69 -13.41 -24.89
N GLU A 233 30.80 -12.69 -24.72
CA GLU A 233 31.48 -12.56 -23.43
C GLU A 233 31.39 -11.12 -22.92
N GLN A 234 31.22 -10.96 -21.62
CA GLN A 234 31.21 -9.68 -20.91
C GLN A 234 31.89 -9.88 -19.55
N SER A 235 32.64 -8.85 -19.10
CA SER A 235 33.36 -8.90 -17.83
C SER A 235 33.02 -7.70 -16.97
N PHE A 236 32.92 -7.91 -15.65
CA PHE A 236 32.63 -6.90 -14.66
C PHE A 236 33.72 -6.91 -13.60
N LEU A 237 34.30 -5.72 -13.31
CA LEU A 237 35.34 -5.57 -12.30
C LEU A 237 35.35 -4.16 -11.74
N TYR A 238 35.23 -4.03 -10.42
CA TYR A 238 35.41 -2.79 -9.69
C TYR A 238 36.54 -2.97 -8.68
N GLN A 239 37.70 -2.34 -8.94
CA GLN A 239 38.87 -2.51 -8.08
C GLN A 239 38.66 -1.97 -6.68
N ASN A 240 37.97 -0.83 -6.55
CA ASN A 240 37.64 -0.18 -5.28
C ASN A 240 36.15 -0.36 -4.91
N GLY A 241 35.47 -1.34 -5.51
CA GLY A 241 34.08 -1.70 -5.20
C GLY A 241 33.09 -0.55 -5.40
N ILE A 242 32.30 -0.26 -4.36
CA ILE A 242 31.21 0.74 -4.41
C ILE A 242 31.68 2.16 -4.73
N SER A 243 32.93 2.50 -4.47
CA SER A 243 33.48 3.83 -4.78
C SER A 243 33.66 4.04 -6.29
N ASP A 244 34.21 3.04 -6.99
CA ASP A 244 34.36 3.08 -8.45
C ASP A 244 32.98 3.10 -9.12
N TYR A 245 32.04 2.30 -8.60
CA TYR A 245 30.67 2.22 -9.10
C TYR A 245 29.92 3.56 -9.02
N ILE A 246 29.97 4.25 -7.88
CA ILE A 246 29.36 5.58 -7.76
C ILE A 246 29.99 6.55 -8.75
N SER A 247 31.31 6.53 -8.88
CA SER A 247 32.03 7.40 -9.83
C SER A 247 31.63 7.14 -11.29
N GLU A 248 31.35 5.88 -11.64
CA GLU A 248 30.87 5.49 -12.96
C GLU A 248 29.44 5.98 -13.21
N ILE A 249 28.51 5.72 -12.26
CA ILE A 249 27.08 6.12 -12.40
C ILE A 249 26.93 7.62 -12.58
N VAL A 250 27.64 8.39 -11.76
CA VAL A 250 27.47 9.85 -11.73
C VAL A 250 28.27 10.54 -12.83
N GLY A 251 29.46 10.03 -13.18
CA GLY A 251 30.33 10.63 -14.18
C GLY A 251 30.55 12.13 -13.92
N THR A 252 30.25 12.95 -14.91
CA THR A 252 30.37 14.42 -14.83
C THR A 252 29.17 15.11 -14.15
N ALA A 253 28.12 14.39 -13.80
CA ALA A 253 26.92 14.94 -13.18
C ALA A 253 27.03 15.08 -11.65
N SER A 254 28.17 14.76 -11.06
CA SER A 254 28.41 14.91 -9.63
C SER A 254 28.52 16.38 -9.22
N MET A 255 27.77 16.77 -8.20
CA MET A 255 27.85 18.09 -7.59
C MET A 255 28.86 18.15 -6.44
N THR A 256 29.12 17.02 -5.79
CA THR A 256 30.06 16.84 -4.69
C THR A 256 31.06 15.71 -5.02
N GLN A 257 32.23 15.70 -4.39
CA GLN A 257 33.13 14.56 -4.52
C GLN A 257 32.49 13.31 -3.89
N PRO A 258 32.65 12.10 -4.51
CA PRO A 258 32.25 10.86 -3.87
C PRO A 258 32.99 10.65 -2.55
N VAL A 259 32.22 10.39 -1.51
CA VAL A 259 32.72 10.11 -0.16
C VAL A 259 32.67 8.60 0.08
N LEU A 260 33.65 8.05 0.78
CA LEU A 260 33.69 6.66 1.24
C LEU A 260 33.93 6.61 2.75
N TRP A 261 33.00 6.02 3.47
CA TRP A 261 33.12 5.79 4.90
C TRP A 261 33.18 4.31 5.23
N HIS A 262 33.97 3.96 6.23
CA HIS A 262 34.07 2.61 6.76
C HIS A 262 33.58 2.57 8.20
N MET A 263 32.72 1.62 8.50
CA MET A 263 32.21 1.37 9.85
C MET A 263 32.56 -0.05 10.29
N GLU A 264 33.01 -0.19 11.52
CA GLU A 264 33.12 -1.50 12.19
C GLU A 264 32.64 -1.34 13.62
N THR A 265 31.70 -2.19 14.05
CA THR A 265 31.15 -2.14 15.39
C THR A 265 30.65 -3.52 15.83
N GLN A 266 30.33 -3.66 17.12
CA GLN A 266 29.82 -4.89 17.71
C GLN A 266 28.70 -4.55 18.70
N GLY A 267 27.62 -5.37 18.68
CA GLY A 267 26.49 -5.23 19.58
C GLY A 267 25.44 -6.30 19.35
N ARG A 268 24.24 -6.08 19.84
CA ARG A 268 23.15 -7.08 19.84
C ARG A 268 21.79 -6.44 19.59
N ASP A 269 20.86 -7.18 19.00
CA ASP A 269 19.49 -6.71 18.75
C ASP A 269 18.67 -6.57 20.04
N ARG A 270 18.93 -7.39 21.06
CA ARG A 270 18.27 -7.36 22.37
C ARG A 270 19.22 -7.84 23.46
N ALA A 271 18.96 -7.47 24.70
CA ALA A 271 19.82 -7.79 25.84
C ALA A 271 20.01 -9.32 26.08
N ASP A 272 19.05 -10.14 25.68
CA ASP A 272 19.06 -11.60 25.80
C ASP A 272 19.73 -12.33 24.63
N LYS A 273 20.20 -11.61 23.62
CA LYS A 273 20.85 -12.18 22.45
C LYS A 273 22.37 -12.02 22.49
N PRO A 274 23.13 -12.90 21.82
CA PRO A 274 24.57 -12.76 21.71
C PRO A 274 24.93 -11.51 20.91
N GLU A 275 26.10 -10.97 21.20
CA GLU A 275 26.67 -9.88 20.40
C GLU A 275 27.18 -10.42 19.07
N TYR A 276 27.14 -9.57 18.06
CA TYR A 276 27.62 -9.88 16.72
C TYR A 276 28.30 -8.66 16.10
N LYS A 277 29.21 -8.92 15.16
CA LYS A 277 29.97 -7.87 14.48
C LYS A 277 29.18 -7.34 13.27
N VAL A 278 29.30 -6.04 13.03
CA VAL A 278 28.74 -5.34 11.86
C VAL A 278 29.84 -4.50 11.23
N LYS A 279 30.04 -4.66 9.91
CA LYS A 279 30.90 -3.79 9.08
C LYS A 279 30.04 -3.16 7.99
N ALA A 280 30.36 -1.96 7.57
CA ALA A 280 29.73 -1.33 6.42
C ALA A 280 30.70 -0.40 5.70
N ASP A 281 30.69 -0.50 4.39
CA ASP A 281 31.25 0.48 3.48
C ASP A 281 30.09 1.31 2.95
N ILE A 282 30.17 2.64 3.07
CA ILE A 282 29.13 3.58 2.70
C ILE A 282 29.75 4.59 1.73
N SER A 283 29.27 4.61 0.51
CA SER A 283 29.72 5.62 -0.45
C SER A 283 28.54 6.44 -0.94
N PHE A 284 28.70 7.76 -1.03
CA PHE A 284 27.69 8.64 -1.55
C PHE A 284 28.28 9.89 -2.21
N CYS A 285 27.47 10.51 -3.06
CA CYS A 285 27.66 11.87 -3.57
C CYS A 285 26.29 12.49 -3.88
N VAL A 286 26.29 13.74 -4.30
CA VAL A 286 25.08 14.49 -4.66
C VAL A 286 25.08 14.79 -6.15
N SER A 287 23.93 14.61 -6.79
CA SER A 287 23.72 14.95 -8.20
C SER A 287 22.33 15.56 -8.37
N ASN A 288 22.19 16.44 -9.36
CA ASN A 288 20.89 17.02 -9.71
C ASN A 288 20.15 16.27 -10.83
N THR A 289 20.77 15.26 -11.43
CA THR A 289 20.23 14.48 -12.55
C THR A 289 20.22 12.99 -12.32
N VAL A 290 21.05 12.50 -11.41
CA VAL A 290 21.18 11.09 -11.06
C VAL A 290 20.77 10.90 -9.60
N HIS A 291 19.89 9.96 -9.35
CA HIS A 291 19.50 9.55 -8.01
C HIS A 291 19.41 8.02 -7.94
N VAL A 292 20.25 7.43 -7.10
CA VAL A 292 20.35 5.98 -6.90
C VAL A 292 20.60 5.71 -5.42
N THR A 293 19.81 4.83 -4.84
CA THR A 293 20.06 4.33 -3.48
C THR A 293 20.00 2.82 -3.50
N GLU A 294 21.15 2.19 -3.25
CA GLU A 294 21.31 0.74 -3.27
C GLU A 294 21.86 0.24 -1.94
N TYR A 295 21.29 -0.86 -1.48
CA TYR A 295 21.64 -1.50 -0.22
C TYR A 295 22.03 -2.93 -0.46
N TYR A 296 23.20 -3.30 0.07
CA TYR A 296 23.70 -4.66 0.04
C TYR A 296 24.00 -5.13 1.46
N HIS A 297 23.71 -6.39 1.74
CA HIS A 297 24.07 -7.02 3.01
C HIS A 297 24.58 -8.45 2.82
N ASN A 298 25.81 -8.72 3.32
CA ASN A 298 26.53 -9.96 3.05
C ASN A 298 26.51 -10.31 1.52
N SER A 299 26.67 -9.32 0.64
CA SER A 299 26.55 -9.36 -0.83
C SER A 299 25.18 -9.66 -1.42
N SER A 300 24.13 -9.84 -0.63
CA SER A 300 22.76 -9.84 -1.15
C SER A 300 22.31 -8.42 -1.44
N PHE A 301 21.75 -8.18 -2.62
CA PHE A 301 21.05 -6.94 -2.93
C PHE A 301 19.71 -6.89 -2.19
N LEU A 302 19.51 -5.85 -1.39
CA LEU A 302 18.31 -5.67 -0.60
C LEU A 302 17.26 -4.87 -1.40
N GLU A 303 16.55 -5.54 -2.30
CA GLU A 303 15.52 -4.92 -3.16
C GLU A 303 14.46 -4.16 -2.35
N HIS A 304 14.13 -4.64 -1.17
CA HIS A 304 13.15 -4.03 -0.28
C HIS A 304 13.78 -3.27 0.89
N GLY A 305 15.09 -3.04 0.86
CA GLY A 305 15.85 -2.25 1.84
C GLY A 305 15.90 -2.89 3.22
N GLY A 306 14.99 -2.52 4.12
CA GLY A 306 14.97 -3.00 5.51
C GLY A 306 15.75 -2.08 6.46
N SER A 307 16.57 -2.66 7.36
CA SER A 307 17.31 -1.90 8.38
C SER A 307 18.24 -0.83 7.82
N PRO A 308 19.06 -1.06 6.76
CA PRO A 308 19.91 -0.03 6.18
C PRO A 308 19.13 1.12 5.55
N ASP A 309 18.07 0.84 4.81
CA ASP A 309 17.22 1.86 4.20
C ASP A 309 16.56 2.76 5.25
N LYS A 310 16.04 2.15 6.33
CA LYS A 310 15.46 2.91 7.45
C LYS A 310 16.50 3.80 8.14
N ALA A 311 17.72 3.29 8.34
CA ALA A 311 18.81 4.03 8.93
C ALA A 311 19.19 5.26 8.09
N VAL A 312 19.36 5.09 6.78
CA VAL A 312 19.66 6.18 5.84
C VAL A 312 18.58 7.25 5.85
N LYS A 313 17.31 6.85 5.73
CA LYS A 313 16.18 7.78 5.76
C LYS A 313 16.16 8.65 7.01
N MET A 314 16.39 8.04 8.16
CA MET A 314 16.41 8.77 9.44
C MET A 314 17.66 9.64 9.59
N ALA A 315 18.85 9.11 9.30
CA ALA A 315 20.11 9.81 9.51
C ALA A 315 20.25 11.04 8.60
N PHE A 316 20.03 10.85 7.30
CA PHE A 316 20.15 11.96 6.32
C PHE A 316 19.10 13.04 6.58
N THR A 317 17.83 12.65 6.82
CA THR A 317 16.78 13.64 7.10
C THR A 317 17.11 14.46 8.36
N TYR A 318 17.59 13.80 9.41
CA TYR A 318 17.95 14.49 10.65
C TYR A 318 19.14 15.43 10.46
N ALA A 319 20.24 14.96 9.87
CA ALA A 319 21.47 15.75 9.74
C ALA A 319 21.27 16.95 8.81
N VAL A 320 20.60 16.76 7.67
CA VAL A 320 20.30 17.83 6.71
C VAL A 320 19.34 18.86 7.31
N ASP A 321 18.25 18.42 7.99
CA ASP A 321 17.31 19.34 8.67
C ASP A 321 18.02 20.15 9.77
N LYS A 322 18.90 19.51 10.56
CA LYS A 322 19.70 20.16 11.60
C LYS A 322 20.62 21.23 10.99
N TYR A 323 21.32 20.90 9.90
CA TYR A 323 22.21 21.85 9.22
C TYR A 323 21.43 23.03 8.61
N LEU A 324 20.30 22.77 7.94
CA LEU A 324 19.46 23.82 7.38
C LEU A 324 18.92 24.80 8.44
N LYS A 325 18.58 24.28 9.63
CA LYS A 325 18.15 25.12 10.77
C LYS A 325 19.29 25.95 11.33
N SER A 326 20.43 25.35 11.60
CA SER A 326 21.58 26.05 12.19
C SER A 326 22.18 27.10 11.23
N SER A 327 22.13 26.86 9.93
CA SER A 327 22.58 27.79 8.89
C SER A 327 21.53 28.84 8.45
N GLY A 328 20.30 28.79 9.05
CA GLY A 328 19.24 29.76 8.77
C GLY A 328 18.72 29.73 7.33
N LYS A 329 18.84 28.61 6.61
CA LYS A 329 18.48 28.49 5.17
C LYS A 329 16.98 28.30 4.92
N TYR A 330 16.20 27.95 5.94
CA TYR A 330 14.75 27.93 5.85
C TYR A 330 14.15 29.36 5.83
N LYS A 331 13.15 29.58 5.00
CA LYS A 331 12.35 30.80 5.03
C LYS A 331 11.41 30.81 6.24
N SER A 332 10.99 31.98 6.69
CA SER A 332 10.03 32.10 7.78
C SER A 332 8.71 31.38 7.42
N GLY A 333 8.28 30.45 8.31
CA GLY A 333 7.07 29.64 8.09
C GLY A 333 7.23 28.50 7.09
N GLU A 334 8.43 28.25 6.56
CA GLU A 334 8.68 27.14 5.65
C GLU A 334 8.62 25.78 6.38
N SER A 335 7.95 24.79 5.79
CA SER A 335 7.89 23.42 6.28
C SER A 335 9.28 22.76 6.30
N ARG A 336 9.45 21.69 7.08
CA ARG A 336 10.71 20.92 7.09
C ARG A 336 10.84 20.08 5.84
N ILE A 337 12.08 19.72 5.52
CA ILE A 337 12.38 18.73 4.48
C ILE A 337 11.86 17.34 4.90
N THR A 338 11.69 16.50 3.91
CA THR A 338 11.36 15.08 4.04
C THR A 338 12.39 14.24 3.27
N TYR A 339 12.47 12.95 3.54
CA TYR A 339 13.45 12.10 2.85
C TYR A 339 13.34 12.13 1.30
N PRO A 340 12.15 12.15 0.68
CA PRO A 340 12.05 12.30 -0.78
C PRO A 340 12.81 13.51 -1.34
N ASP A 341 12.88 14.63 -0.61
CA ASP A 341 13.61 15.82 -1.04
C ASP A 341 15.13 15.59 -1.11
N ILE A 342 15.63 14.67 -0.27
CA ILE A 342 17.04 14.23 -0.26
C ILE A 342 17.24 13.14 -1.31
N ALA A 343 16.36 12.17 -1.39
CA ALA A 343 16.46 11.03 -2.31
C ALA A 343 16.56 11.48 -3.77
N ASP A 344 15.87 12.57 -4.14
CA ASP A 344 15.90 13.12 -5.50
C ASP A 344 17.27 13.67 -5.95
N CYS A 345 18.26 13.77 -5.06
CA CYS A 345 19.60 14.20 -5.40
C CYS A 345 20.70 13.32 -4.79
N LEU A 346 20.33 12.27 -4.07
CA LEU A 346 21.27 11.40 -3.39
C LEU A 346 21.65 10.21 -4.28
N VAL A 347 22.96 10.02 -4.47
CA VAL A 347 23.54 8.80 -5.02
C VAL A 347 24.27 8.12 -3.88
N LEU A 348 23.75 6.96 -3.45
CA LEU A 348 24.25 6.26 -2.25
C LEU A 348 24.28 4.76 -2.50
N VAL A 349 25.38 4.13 -2.11
CA VAL A 349 25.52 2.68 -2.04
C VAL A 349 26.04 2.29 -0.66
N ILE A 350 25.36 1.34 -0.01
CA ILE A 350 25.82 0.74 1.24
C ILE A 350 26.07 -0.74 1.03
N ASN A 351 27.28 -1.18 1.35
CA ASN A 351 27.67 -2.57 1.42
C ASN A 351 27.92 -2.94 2.89
N SER A 352 26.90 -3.45 3.55
CA SER A 352 26.98 -3.88 4.96
C SER A 352 27.23 -5.38 5.09
N LYS A 353 27.85 -5.78 6.19
CA LYS A 353 28.15 -7.19 6.52
C LYS A 353 27.90 -7.41 8.01
N SER A 354 27.36 -8.57 8.38
CA SER A 354 27.24 -8.95 9.78
C SER A 354 27.45 -10.45 9.97
N THR A 355 27.95 -10.84 11.15
CA THR A 355 28.13 -12.25 11.51
C THR A 355 26.82 -12.92 11.91
N GLN A 356 25.78 -12.12 12.18
CA GLN A 356 24.42 -12.62 12.42
C GLN A 356 23.42 -11.75 11.67
N THR A 357 22.67 -12.34 10.76
CA THR A 357 21.68 -11.66 9.93
C THR A 357 20.30 -12.24 10.11
N SER A 358 19.30 -11.38 10.29
CA SER A 358 17.88 -11.72 10.29
C SER A 358 17.25 -11.24 8.98
N TYR A 359 17.11 -12.15 8.02
CA TYR A 359 16.39 -11.87 6.79
C TYR A 359 14.88 -11.99 7.00
N GLU A 360 14.09 -11.16 6.33
CA GLU A 360 12.62 -11.22 6.38
C GLU A 360 12.08 -12.52 5.76
N ASN A 361 12.78 -13.04 4.74
CA ASN A 361 12.45 -14.29 4.06
C ASN A 361 13.70 -14.94 3.46
N GLN A 362 13.53 -16.16 2.91
CA GLN A 362 14.63 -16.93 2.34
C GLN A 362 15.23 -16.28 1.07
N THR A 363 14.50 -15.43 0.37
CA THR A 363 15.01 -14.72 -0.85
C THR A 363 16.03 -13.63 -0.52
N LYS A 364 16.26 -13.31 0.76
CA LYS A 364 17.28 -12.40 1.27
C LYS A 364 17.18 -10.95 0.74
N LYS A 365 15.97 -10.50 0.35
CA LYS A 365 15.72 -9.17 -0.24
C LYS A 365 15.56 -8.04 0.79
N ALA A 366 15.43 -8.34 2.07
CA ALA A 366 15.36 -7.37 3.16
C ALA A 366 15.90 -7.97 4.46
N ILE A 367 16.45 -7.12 5.34
CA ILE A 367 16.90 -7.49 6.69
C ILE A 367 16.19 -6.65 7.74
N ASN A 368 15.96 -7.21 8.95
CA ASN A 368 15.20 -6.56 10.02
C ASN A 368 15.96 -6.42 11.35
N ASN A 369 17.28 -6.62 11.36
CA ASN A 369 18.13 -6.48 12.54
C ASN A 369 18.04 -5.05 13.14
N THR A 370 17.65 -4.96 14.41
CA THR A 370 17.53 -3.68 15.12
C THR A 370 18.89 -3.02 15.33
N PHE A 371 19.88 -3.80 15.77
CA PHE A 371 21.23 -3.27 16.00
C PHE A 371 21.90 -2.75 14.73
N ILE A 372 21.71 -3.39 13.57
CA ILE A 372 22.23 -2.88 12.27
C ILE A 372 21.61 -1.53 11.94
N TYR A 373 20.30 -1.36 12.17
CA TYR A 373 19.64 -0.08 12.00
C TYR A 373 20.21 1.01 12.92
N GLU A 374 20.34 0.71 14.22
CA GLU A 374 20.84 1.66 15.22
C GLU A 374 22.28 2.08 14.93
N ALA A 375 23.17 1.10 14.68
CA ALA A 375 24.57 1.33 14.37
C ALA A 375 24.77 2.18 13.10
N LEU A 376 24.08 1.84 12.02
CA LEU A 376 24.14 2.61 10.77
C LEU A 376 23.58 4.03 10.94
N ASN A 377 22.44 4.17 11.63
CA ASN A 377 21.82 5.47 11.85
C ASN A 377 22.72 6.40 12.68
N GLU A 378 23.30 5.90 13.77
CA GLU A 378 24.22 6.68 14.61
C GLU A 378 25.49 7.05 13.86
N PHE A 379 26.10 6.09 13.19
CA PHE A 379 27.32 6.31 12.42
C PHE A 379 27.11 7.34 11.30
N ILE A 380 26.09 7.17 10.46
CA ILE A 380 25.82 8.07 9.34
C ILE A 380 25.51 9.48 9.84
N ARG A 381 24.73 9.63 10.93
CA ARG A 381 24.45 10.92 11.54
C ARG A 381 25.74 11.62 11.99
N SER A 382 26.59 10.90 12.72
CA SER A 382 27.87 11.43 13.18
C SER A 382 28.78 11.84 12.03
N GLN A 383 28.92 11.00 11.02
CA GLN A 383 29.74 11.27 9.85
C GLN A 383 29.21 12.44 9.01
N LEU A 384 27.90 12.56 8.83
CA LEU A 384 27.31 13.72 8.14
C LEU A 384 27.54 15.03 8.89
N GLU A 385 27.47 15.03 10.22
CA GLU A 385 27.77 16.23 11.01
C GLU A 385 29.23 16.66 10.85
N VAL A 386 30.16 15.71 10.85
CA VAL A 386 31.59 15.97 10.58
C VAL A 386 31.79 16.46 9.14
N TYR A 387 31.20 15.77 8.17
CA TYR A 387 31.29 16.12 6.75
C TYR A 387 30.81 17.57 6.48
N PHE A 388 29.70 17.98 7.08
CA PHE A 388 29.18 19.33 6.90
C PHE A 388 30.10 20.42 7.50
N ILE A 389 30.89 20.07 8.50
CA ILE A 389 31.85 20.98 9.12
C ILE A 389 33.15 21.05 8.29
N GLU A 390 33.65 19.89 7.83
CA GLU A 390 34.93 19.79 7.10
C GLU A 390 34.80 20.24 5.66
N HIS A 391 33.59 20.05 5.04
CA HIS A 391 33.37 20.38 3.62
C HIS A 391 32.19 21.37 3.46
N PRO A 392 32.29 22.62 3.99
CA PRO A 392 31.16 23.55 4.02
C PRO A 392 30.62 23.91 2.62
N THR A 393 31.50 23.98 1.61
CA THR A 393 31.09 24.28 0.23
C THR A 393 30.22 23.14 -0.34
N GLU A 394 30.59 21.89 -0.14
CA GLU A 394 29.84 20.74 -0.60
C GLU A 394 28.54 20.55 0.19
N ALA A 395 28.61 20.82 1.51
CA ALA A 395 27.42 20.87 2.36
C ALA A 395 26.40 21.88 1.84
N ASP A 396 26.85 23.07 1.46
CA ASP A 396 26.00 24.13 0.92
C ASP A 396 25.39 23.76 -0.44
N LEU A 397 26.15 23.10 -1.32
CA LEU A 397 25.63 22.53 -2.58
C LEU A 397 24.57 21.48 -2.31
N PHE A 398 24.84 20.53 -1.42
CA PHE A 398 23.93 19.46 -1.06
C PHE A 398 22.60 20.00 -0.51
N VAL A 399 22.66 20.79 0.56
CA VAL A 399 21.44 21.31 1.20
C VAL A 399 20.70 22.30 0.30
N GLY A 400 21.44 23.02 -0.56
CA GLY A 400 20.87 23.89 -1.59
C GLY A 400 20.02 23.09 -2.57
N GLN A 401 20.55 21.97 -3.09
CA GLN A 401 19.82 21.09 -3.98
C GLN A 401 18.58 20.46 -3.28
N VAL A 402 18.72 20.01 -2.04
CA VAL A 402 17.58 19.48 -1.25
C VAL A 402 16.47 20.52 -1.10
N LEU A 403 16.80 21.81 -0.87
CA LEU A 403 15.79 22.87 -0.82
C LEU A 403 15.14 23.14 -2.18
N VAL A 404 15.88 23.02 -3.28
CA VAL A 404 15.34 23.12 -4.64
C VAL A 404 14.33 22.00 -4.88
N ASN A 405 14.70 20.76 -4.57
CA ASN A 405 13.82 19.58 -4.72
C ASN A 405 12.54 19.75 -3.89
N LYS A 406 12.68 20.11 -2.61
CA LYS A 406 11.55 20.38 -1.71
C LYS A 406 10.59 21.42 -2.28
N ARG A 407 11.12 22.59 -2.64
CA ARG A 407 10.30 23.70 -3.14
C ARG A 407 9.63 23.34 -4.47
N SER A 408 10.32 22.62 -5.35
CA SER A 408 9.76 22.08 -6.59
C SER A 408 8.61 21.11 -6.31
N ARG A 409 8.80 20.16 -5.39
CA ARG A 409 7.78 19.19 -4.97
C ARG A 409 6.55 19.90 -4.38
N GLU A 410 6.75 20.84 -3.46
CA GLU A 410 5.66 21.61 -2.84
C GLU A 410 4.89 22.45 -3.87
N GLN A 411 5.60 23.06 -4.83
CA GLN A 411 4.97 23.82 -5.92
C GLN A 411 4.19 22.90 -6.87
N ALA A 412 4.75 21.74 -7.21
CA ALA A 412 4.07 20.74 -8.03
C ALA A 412 2.81 20.22 -7.33
N GLU A 413 2.88 19.91 -6.03
CA GLU A 413 1.75 19.47 -5.21
C GLU A 413 0.67 20.54 -5.12
N SER A 414 1.06 21.81 -4.88
CA SER A 414 0.15 22.95 -4.87
C SER A 414 -0.53 23.14 -6.24
N THR A 415 0.23 23.04 -7.33
CA THR A 415 -0.30 23.14 -8.69
C THR A 415 -1.25 21.98 -9.00
N ARG A 416 -0.89 20.74 -8.61
CA ARG A 416 -1.73 19.56 -8.74
C ARG A 416 -3.03 19.69 -7.96
N LEU A 417 -2.95 20.17 -6.70
CA LEU A 417 -4.13 20.43 -5.87
C LEU A 417 -5.02 21.52 -6.47
N ASN A 418 -4.43 22.61 -7.00
CA ASN A 418 -5.16 23.68 -7.67
C ASN A 418 -5.79 23.20 -8.99
N LEU A 419 -5.06 22.41 -9.77
CA LEU A 419 -5.59 21.79 -11.00
C LEU A 419 -6.69 20.77 -10.66
N LYS A 420 -6.46 19.95 -9.62
CA LYS A 420 -7.48 19.02 -9.12
C LYS A 420 -8.70 19.78 -8.62
N LYS A 421 -8.55 20.90 -7.90
CA LYS A 421 -9.66 21.78 -7.51
C LYS A 421 -10.38 22.37 -8.73
N LYS A 422 -9.66 22.81 -9.78
CA LYS A 422 -10.24 23.31 -11.02
C LYS A 422 -10.96 22.22 -11.82
N LEU A 423 -10.37 21.04 -11.94
CA LEU A 423 -10.96 19.89 -12.63
C LEU A 423 -12.11 19.25 -11.84
N THR A 424 -12.06 19.27 -10.50
CA THR A 424 -13.14 18.79 -9.64
C THR A 424 -14.25 19.81 -9.41
N GLY A 425 -14.12 21.04 -9.89
CA GLY A 425 -15.25 21.97 -10.00
C GLY A 425 -16.40 21.41 -10.85
N ASN A 426 -16.15 20.34 -11.61
CA ASN A 426 -17.14 19.60 -12.41
C ASN A 426 -17.25 18.11 -12.03
N ILE A 427 -16.65 17.63 -10.94
CA ILE A 427 -16.68 16.20 -10.56
C ILE A 427 -17.18 16.05 -9.12
N ASP A 428 -18.34 15.41 -9.03
CA ASP A 428 -19.00 14.75 -7.91
C ASP A 428 -18.60 15.21 -6.48
N ILE A 429 -19.46 16.05 -5.92
CA ILE A 429 -19.49 16.51 -4.53
C ILE A 429 -19.67 15.31 -3.55
N SER A 430 -20.11 14.16 -4.04
CA SER A 430 -20.40 12.94 -3.29
C SER A 430 -19.20 12.41 -2.45
N ASN A 431 -17.98 12.72 -2.86
CA ASN A 431 -16.77 12.23 -2.17
C ASN A 431 -16.24 13.16 -1.07
N ARG A 432 -16.87 14.32 -0.83
CA ARG A 432 -16.41 15.34 0.13
C ARG A 432 -17.31 15.52 1.33
N VAL A 433 -18.55 15.05 1.27
CA VAL A 433 -19.54 15.16 2.34
C VAL A 433 -19.77 13.79 2.95
N GLU A 434 -19.47 13.68 4.23
CA GLU A 434 -19.62 12.43 4.97
C GLU A 434 -21.12 12.00 4.95
N LYS A 435 -21.36 10.72 4.63
CA LYS A 435 -22.69 10.11 4.56
C LYS A 435 -23.65 10.64 3.49
N PHE A 436 -23.23 11.52 2.61
CA PHE A 436 -24.03 11.84 1.43
C PHE A 436 -24.06 10.66 0.46
N VAL A 437 -25.25 10.28 0.03
CA VAL A 437 -25.47 9.19 -0.93
C VAL A 437 -26.04 9.77 -2.22
N GLY A 438 -25.20 9.98 -3.21
CA GLY A 438 -25.55 10.53 -4.51
C GLY A 438 -26.44 9.62 -5.35
N CYS A 439 -27.01 10.15 -6.44
CA CYS A 439 -27.72 9.41 -7.49
C CYS A 439 -26.86 9.28 -8.75
N ARG A 440 -27.27 8.42 -9.68
CA ARG A 440 -26.52 8.15 -10.92
C ARG A 440 -26.71 9.24 -11.97
N SER A 441 -27.93 9.78 -12.10
CA SER A 441 -28.23 10.86 -13.04
C SER A 441 -27.36 12.10 -12.77
N LYS A 442 -26.89 12.74 -13.83
CA LYS A 442 -26.21 14.05 -13.79
C LYS A 442 -27.10 15.19 -14.23
N ASP A 443 -28.32 14.91 -14.67
CA ASP A 443 -29.29 15.88 -15.14
C ASP A 443 -29.98 16.58 -13.95
N PRO A 444 -29.72 17.87 -13.67
CA PRO A 444 -30.30 18.58 -12.53
C PRO A 444 -31.83 18.60 -12.53
N GLU A 445 -32.47 18.62 -13.71
CA GLU A 445 -33.93 18.66 -13.83
C GLU A 445 -34.61 17.33 -13.44
N LYS A 446 -33.86 16.23 -13.35
CA LYS A 446 -34.37 14.91 -12.92
C LYS A 446 -34.00 14.57 -11.50
N ARG A 447 -32.93 15.19 -10.96
CA ARG A 447 -32.36 14.80 -9.67
C ARG A 447 -33.19 15.37 -8.52
N GLU A 448 -33.35 14.56 -7.49
CA GLU A 448 -34.02 14.92 -6.24
C GLU A 448 -33.09 14.69 -5.05
N LEU A 449 -33.08 15.62 -4.10
CA LEU A 449 -32.30 15.52 -2.87
C LEU A 449 -33.26 15.33 -1.70
N TYR A 450 -33.15 14.20 -1.00
CA TYR A 450 -33.82 13.97 0.28
C TYR A 450 -32.88 14.36 1.44
N ILE A 451 -33.36 15.23 2.31
CA ILE A 451 -32.71 15.58 3.58
C ILE A 451 -33.47 14.86 4.67
N VAL A 452 -32.82 13.88 5.31
CA VAL A 452 -33.47 12.95 6.25
C VAL A 452 -32.94 13.12 7.67
N GLU A 453 -33.76 12.77 8.67
CA GLU A 453 -33.42 12.87 10.07
C GLU A 453 -32.60 11.65 10.54
N GLY A 454 -31.31 11.88 10.79
CA GLY A 454 -30.43 10.89 11.41
C GLY A 454 -30.00 9.71 10.52
N ASP A 455 -29.14 8.88 11.10
CA ASP A 455 -28.52 7.75 10.40
C ASP A 455 -29.48 6.57 10.20
N SER A 456 -30.47 6.41 11.09
CA SER A 456 -31.49 5.37 10.98
C SER A 456 -32.37 5.58 9.76
N ALA A 457 -32.90 6.80 9.58
CA ALA A 457 -33.67 7.18 8.40
C ALA A 457 -32.82 7.10 7.11
N LEU A 458 -31.53 7.48 7.14
CA LEU A 458 -30.63 7.33 6.00
C LEU A 458 -30.61 5.87 5.51
N THR A 459 -30.55 4.90 6.41
CA THR A 459 -30.49 3.47 6.05
C THR A 459 -31.75 3.02 5.34
N SER A 460 -32.93 3.32 5.88
CA SER A 460 -34.24 2.94 5.31
C SER A 460 -34.44 3.64 3.95
N VAL A 461 -34.20 4.95 3.86
CA VAL A 461 -34.35 5.73 2.63
C VAL A 461 -33.35 5.31 1.54
N LYS A 462 -32.09 5.01 1.90
CA LYS A 462 -31.08 4.52 0.98
C LYS A 462 -31.49 3.20 0.30
N LEU A 463 -32.15 2.31 1.02
CA LEU A 463 -32.65 1.04 0.50
C LEU A 463 -33.93 1.22 -0.35
N ALA A 464 -34.78 2.18 0.01
CA ALA A 464 -36.07 2.42 -0.62
C ALA A 464 -36.01 3.31 -1.87
N ARG A 465 -35.00 4.16 -2.01
CA ARG A 465 -34.90 5.18 -3.06
C ARG A 465 -34.69 4.64 -4.47
N ASN A 466 -35.09 5.38 -5.47
CA ASN A 466 -34.62 5.16 -6.82
C ASN A 466 -33.20 5.75 -6.99
N ALA A 467 -32.19 4.86 -7.03
CA ALA A 467 -30.77 5.26 -7.12
C ALA A 467 -30.43 5.98 -8.44
N GLU A 468 -31.30 5.97 -9.45
CA GLU A 468 -31.07 6.66 -10.70
C GLU A 468 -31.10 8.19 -10.52
N PHE A 469 -32.10 8.71 -9.79
CA PHE A 469 -32.30 10.17 -9.69
C PHE A 469 -32.49 10.70 -8.26
N GLN A 470 -32.65 9.83 -7.25
CA GLN A 470 -32.84 10.25 -5.85
C GLN A 470 -31.53 10.13 -5.06
N ALA A 471 -31.06 11.23 -4.51
CA ALA A 471 -29.95 11.32 -3.58
C ALA A 471 -30.47 11.55 -2.15
N VAL A 472 -29.65 11.23 -1.14
CA VAL A 472 -30.01 11.41 0.26
C VAL A 472 -28.83 11.89 1.09
N ILE A 473 -29.12 12.81 2.02
CA ILE A 473 -28.18 13.30 3.03
C ILE A 473 -28.85 13.30 4.41
N PRO A 474 -28.22 12.75 5.47
CA PRO A 474 -28.76 12.84 6.81
C PRO A 474 -28.36 14.14 7.51
N VAL A 475 -29.27 14.68 8.33
CA VAL A 475 -28.96 15.70 9.33
C VAL A 475 -28.98 15.07 10.71
N ARG A 476 -27.93 15.31 11.51
CA ARG A 476 -27.80 14.71 12.83
C ARG A 476 -28.28 15.69 13.91
N GLY A 477 -29.41 15.38 14.49
CA GLY A 477 -30.02 16.16 15.55
C GLY A 477 -30.48 17.55 15.11
N LYS A 478 -30.81 18.39 16.07
CA LYS A 478 -31.32 19.72 15.82
C LYS A 478 -30.25 20.62 15.21
N THR A 479 -30.49 21.12 14.01
CA THR A 479 -29.58 22.00 13.30
C THR A 479 -29.54 23.38 13.95
N LEU A 480 -28.55 24.21 13.60
CA LEU A 480 -28.44 25.57 14.07
C LEU A 480 -29.61 26.42 13.57
N ASN A 481 -30.22 27.24 14.46
CA ASN A 481 -31.17 28.26 14.02
C ASN A 481 -30.42 29.36 13.26
N CYS A 482 -30.52 29.34 11.94
CA CYS A 482 -29.82 30.28 11.08
C CYS A 482 -30.31 31.73 11.18
N LEU A 483 -31.51 31.98 11.70
CA LEU A 483 -32.00 33.34 11.92
C LEU A 483 -31.31 34.02 13.10
N LYS A 484 -31.00 33.27 14.17
CA LYS A 484 -30.39 33.80 15.39
C LYS A 484 -28.87 33.82 15.35
N ALA A 485 -28.27 32.90 14.59
CA ALA A 485 -26.82 32.76 14.56
C ALA A 485 -26.17 33.83 13.68
N ASP A 486 -24.98 34.28 14.07
CA ASP A 486 -24.14 35.08 13.20
C ASP A 486 -23.56 34.23 12.04
N TYR A 487 -23.15 34.88 10.95
CA TYR A 487 -22.63 34.20 9.76
C TYR A 487 -21.35 33.40 10.05
N ASP A 488 -20.49 33.85 10.97
CA ASP A 488 -19.27 33.14 11.34
C ASP A 488 -19.58 31.80 12.01
N ARG A 489 -20.62 31.76 12.84
CA ARG A 489 -21.09 30.53 13.49
C ARG A 489 -21.80 29.61 12.49
N ILE A 490 -22.60 30.18 11.58
CA ILE A 490 -23.27 29.39 10.51
C ILE A 490 -22.24 28.69 9.65
N PHE A 491 -21.22 29.38 9.14
CA PHE A 491 -20.22 28.80 8.25
C PHE A 491 -19.14 27.97 8.95
N LYS A 492 -19.09 27.93 10.26
CA LYS A 492 -18.31 26.96 11.06
C LYS A 492 -19.08 25.69 11.33
N ASN A 493 -20.40 25.66 11.11
CA ASN A 493 -21.22 24.48 11.33
C ASN A 493 -21.09 23.53 10.13
N GLU A 494 -20.53 22.33 10.38
CA GLU A 494 -20.27 21.33 9.34
C GLU A 494 -21.54 20.86 8.65
N ILE A 495 -22.65 20.65 9.38
CA ILE A 495 -23.91 20.19 8.84
C ILE A 495 -24.45 21.21 7.81
N ILE A 496 -24.43 22.50 8.16
CA ILE A 496 -24.89 23.56 7.26
C ILE A 496 -23.99 23.68 6.02
N THR A 497 -22.67 23.69 6.22
CA THR A 497 -21.72 23.82 5.11
C THR A 497 -21.80 22.62 4.18
N ASP A 498 -22.04 21.42 4.70
CA ASP A 498 -22.20 20.22 3.90
C ASP A 498 -23.51 20.23 3.10
N LEU A 499 -24.63 20.66 3.72
CA LEU A 499 -25.90 20.87 3.00
C LEU A 499 -25.72 21.88 1.85
N LEU A 500 -25.11 23.04 2.10
CA LEU A 500 -24.88 24.04 1.07
C LEU A 500 -23.98 23.53 -0.07
N ARG A 501 -22.95 22.73 0.24
CA ARG A 501 -22.11 22.08 -0.77
C ARG A 501 -22.90 21.08 -1.62
N VAL A 502 -23.74 20.27 -1.00
CA VAL A 502 -24.56 19.28 -1.70
C VAL A 502 -25.61 19.95 -2.56
N ILE A 503 -26.24 21.06 -2.09
CA ILE A 503 -27.21 21.84 -2.86
C ILE A 503 -26.53 22.44 -4.10
N GLY A 504 -25.34 23.01 -3.97
CA GLY A 504 -24.46 23.36 -5.07
C GLY A 504 -24.59 24.77 -5.63
N CYS A 505 -25.65 25.51 -5.36
CA CYS A 505 -25.91 26.83 -5.93
C CYS A 505 -25.29 28.02 -5.16
N GLY A 506 -24.40 27.76 -4.18
CA GLY A 506 -23.79 28.82 -3.38
C GLY A 506 -24.71 29.40 -2.32
N VAL A 507 -24.49 30.64 -1.88
CA VAL A 507 -25.28 31.30 -0.81
C VAL A 507 -25.62 32.74 -1.18
N GLU A 508 -26.81 33.19 -0.77
CA GLU A 508 -27.34 34.55 -0.98
C GLU A 508 -27.04 35.43 0.24
N ILE A 509 -25.87 36.04 0.25
CA ILE A 509 -25.47 37.01 1.28
C ILE A 509 -24.88 38.25 0.60
N ASP A 510 -25.10 39.41 1.23
CA ASP A 510 -24.57 40.65 0.71
C ASP A 510 -23.03 40.69 0.70
N SER A 511 -22.45 41.46 -0.24
CA SER A 511 -21.00 41.51 -0.46
C SER A 511 -20.21 42.02 0.75
N LYS A 512 -20.80 42.88 1.59
CA LYS A 512 -20.17 43.46 2.78
C LYS A 512 -20.08 42.39 3.92
N THR A 513 -21.13 41.64 4.10
CA THR A 513 -21.21 40.53 5.05
C THR A 513 -20.27 39.39 4.62
N ARG A 514 -20.18 39.11 3.32
CA ARG A 514 -19.28 38.14 2.74
C ARG A 514 -17.80 38.47 2.95
N ALA A 515 -17.42 39.74 2.82
CA ALA A 515 -16.04 40.18 3.03
C ALA A 515 -15.58 40.05 4.51
N LYS A 516 -16.51 40.07 5.47
CA LYS A 516 -16.24 39.86 6.90
C LYS A 516 -16.04 38.38 7.24
N ALA A 517 -16.69 37.46 6.53
CA ALA A 517 -16.60 36.02 6.72
C ALA A 517 -15.32 35.44 6.05
N LYS A 518 -14.14 35.73 6.60
CA LYS A 518 -12.79 35.50 6.06
C LYS A 518 -12.40 34.05 5.74
N LYS A 519 -13.27 33.05 5.90
CA LYS A 519 -12.98 31.61 5.68
C LYS A 519 -14.06 30.85 4.91
N ASN A 520 -14.87 31.55 4.11
CA ASN A 520 -15.96 30.89 3.42
C ASN A 520 -15.54 30.44 2.00
N ASP A 521 -15.35 29.13 1.82
CA ASP A 521 -15.06 28.49 0.52
C ASP A 521 -16.32 28.32 -0.36
N LEU A 522 -17.49 28.82 0.07
CA LEU A 522 -18.75 28.69 -0.66
C LEU A 522 -18.87 29.80 -1.73
N PRO A 523 -19.26 29.46 -2.97
CA PRO A 523 -19.45 30.45 -4.04
C PRO A 523 -20.63 31.37 -3.76
N SER A 524 -20.73 32.51 -4.49
CA SER A 524 -21.94 33.34 -4.55
C SER A 524 -23.07 32.52 -5.11
N PHE A 525 -24.29 32.88 -4.74
CA PHE A 525 -25.48 32.24 -5.27
C PHE A 525 -25.55 32.37 -6.80
N ASP A 526 -25.80 31.26 -7.44
CA ASP A 526 -26.06 31.13 -8.87
C ASP A 526 -27.05 29.97 -9.07
N LEU A 527 -28.28 30.30 -9.41
CA LEU A 527 -29.35 29.31 -9.62
C LEU A 527 -28.99 28.27 -10.70
N ALA A 528 -28.22 28.68 -11.72
CA ALA A 528 -27.79 27.79 -12.78
C ALA A 528 -26.85 26.67 -12.30
N GLN A 529 -26.26 26.82 -11.11
CA GLN A 529 -25.41 25.79 -10.47
C GLN A 529 -26.21 24.86 -9.54
N LEU A 530 -27.52 25.05 -9.43
CA LEU A 530 -28.36 24.15 -8.61
C LEU A 530 -28.30 22.72 -9.15
N HIS A 531 -28.03 21.78 -8.27
CA HIS A 531 -27.89 20.38 -8.67
C HIS A 531 -29.19 19.57 -8.68
N TRP A 532 -30.30 20.15 -8.22
CA TRP A 532 -31.53 19.42 -7.87
C TRP A 532 -32.78 20.08 -8.39
N SER A 533 -33.66 19.29 -9.01
CA SER A 533 -35.00 19.75 -9.38
C SER A 533 -35.90 19.97 -8.16
N LYS A 534 -35.73 19.11 -7.15
CA LYS A 534 -36.45 19.16 -5.87
C LYS A 534 -35.53 18.89 -4.71
N ILE A 535 -35.69 19.64 -3.62
CA ILE A 535 -35.06 19.40 -2.32
C ILE A 535 -36.19 19.05 -1.35
N ILE A 536 -36.16 17.84 -0.80
CA ILE A 536 -37.29 17.26 -0.09
C ILE A 536 -36.86 17.03 1.36
N LEU A 537 -37.51 17.73 2.29
CA LEU A 537 -37.33 17.55 3.73
C LEU A 537 -38.18 16.35 4.18
N CYS A 538 -37.51 15.34 4.70
CA CYS A 538 -38.15 14.10 5.15
C CYS A 538 -37.69 13.82 6.59
N THR A 539 -38.48 14.30 7.57
CA THR A 539 -38.19 14.19 9.01
C THR A 539 -39.28 13.30 9.64
N ASP A 540 -38.98 12.83 10.85
CA ASP A 540 -39.96 12.06 11.65
C ASP A 540 -41.26 12.86 11.87
N ALA A 541 -42.36 12.14 12.09
CA ALA A 541 -43.66 12.75 12.32
C ALA A 541 -43.90 12.99 13.82
N ASP A 542 -42.88 13.50 14.51
CA ASP A 542 -42.93 13.85 15.94
C ASP A 542 -42.48 15.30 16.17
N GLU A 543 -42.50 15.73 17.42
CA GLU A 543 -42.14 17.10 17.81
C GLU A 543 -40.68 17.45 17.47
N ASP A 544 -39.74 16.51 17.56
CA ASP A 544 -38.33 16.71 17.24
C ASP A 544 -38.14 16.82 15.71
N GLY A 545 -38.82 15.98 14.94
CA GLY A 545 -38.83 16.06 13.47
C GLY A 545 -39.43 17.36 12.95
N PHE A 546 -40.50 17.85 13.55
CA PHE A 546 -41.11 19.15 13.22
C PHE A 546 -40.13 20.30 13.55
N GLN A 547 -39.39 20.22 14.65
CA GLN A 547 -38.41 21.19 15.03
C GLN A 547 -37.23 21.19 14.04
N ILE A 548 -36.68 20.02 13.65
CA ILE A 548 -35.60 19.90 12.67
C ILE A 548 -36.05 20.48 11.33
N ARG A 549 -37.27 20.15 10.86
CA ARG A 549 -37.86 20.70 9.64
C ARG A 549 -37.91 22.23 9.67
N THR A 550 -38.39 22.78 10.79
CA THR A 550 -38.46 24.23 10.99
C THR A 550 -37.07 24.89 10.96
N LEU A 551 -36.10 24.29 11.60
CA LEU A 551 -34.71 24.81 11.58
C LEU A 551 -34.09 24.74 10.20
N LEU A 552 -34.36 23.72 9.41
CA LEU A 552 -33.95 23.65 8.02
C LEU A 552 -34.62 24.74 7.17
N LEU A 553 -35.88 25.04 7.39
CA LEU A 553 -36.56 26.16 6.73
C LEU A 553 -35.90 27.51 7.05
N THR A 554 -35.39 27.73 8.29
CA THR A 554 -34.60 28.95 8.59
C THR A 554 -33.30 29.04 7.79
N LEU A 555 -32.69 27.90 7.45
CA LEU A 555 -31.50 27.87 6.59
C LEU A 555 -31.88 28.35 5.18
N PHE A 556 -32.92 27.77 4.59
CA PHE A 556 -33.34 28.17 3.23
C PHE A 556 -33.81 29.63 3.19
N TYR A 557 -34.62 30.03 4.14
CA TYR A 557 -35.10 31.42 4.23
C TYR A 557 -33.97 32.44 4.32
N ARG A 558 -32.92 32.18 5.07
CA ARG A 558 -31.83 33.13 5.31
C ARG A 558 -30.70 33.07 4.28
N LEU A 559 -30.37 31.89 3.76
CA LEU A 559 -29.19 31.68 2.93
C LEU A 559 -29.50 31.38 1.48
N LEU A 560 -30.74 30.97 1.18
CA LEU A 560 -31.17 30.50 -0.13
C LEU A 560 -32.66 30.86 -0.40
N PRO A 561 -33.10 32.14 -0.14
CA PRO A 561 -34.51 32.52 -0.29
C PRO A 561 -35.04 32.28 -1.70
N THR A 562 -34.27 32.50 -2.75
CA THR A 562 -34.66 32.21 -4.11
C THR A 562 -35.13 30.77 -4.34
N LEU A 563 -34.60 29.77 -3.62
CA LEU A 563 -35.08 28.39 -3.76
C LEU A 563 -36.50 28.16 -3.21
N LEU A 564 -36.92 28.96 -2.22
CA LEU A 564 -38.29 28.97 -1.72
C LEU A 564 -39.23 29.68 -2.74
N GLU A 565 -38.80 30.80 -3.29
CA GLU A 565 -39.55 31.57 -4.31
C GLU A 565 -39.76 30.76 -5.60
N GLU A 566 -38.72 30.01 -6.02
CA GLU A 566 -38.77 29.13 -7.20
C GLU A 566 -39.50 27.79 -6.92
N GLY A 567 -40.01 27.57 -5.71
CA GLY A 567 -40.75 26.35 -5.38
C GLY A 567 -39.93 25.07 -5.45
N ARG A 568 -38.64 25.14 -5.12
CA ARG A 568 -37.73 23.98 -5.15
C ARG A 568 -37.72 23.18 -3.87
N ILE A 569 -38.33 23.70 -2.79
CA ILE A 569 -38.31 23.08 -1.45
C ILE A 569 -39.64 22.39 -1.19
N PHE A 570 -39.58 21.14 -0.74
CA PHE A 570 -40.75 20.31 -0.47
C PHE A 570 -40.62 19.65 0.91
N ILE A 571 -41.75 19.36 1.53
CA ILE A 571 -41.88 18.47 2.69
C ILE A 571 -42.51 17.16 2.21
N ALA A 572 -41.88 16.02 2.54
CA ALA A 572 -42.49 14.74 2.31
C ALA A 572 -43.44 14.38 3.47
N GLU A 573 -44.66 14.00 3.14
CA GLU A 573 -45.57 13.33 4.09
C GLU A 573 -45.25 11.85 4.11
N THR A 574 -45.10 11.30 5.31
CA THR A 574 -44.89 9.87 5.54
C THR A 574 -46.14 9.25 6.18
N PRO A 575 -46.55 8.04 5.78
CA PRO A 575 -47.69 7.39 6.41
C PRO A 575 -47.45 7.14 7.89
N LEU A 576 -48.47 7.43 8.71
CA LEU A 576 -48.48 7.15 10.15
C LEU A 576 -48.95 5.74 10.48
N PHE A 577 -49.77 5.15 9.60
CA PHE A 577 -50.35 3.83 9.79
C PHE A 577 -50.13 2.96 8.55
N GLU A 578 -49.72 1.73 8.80
CA GLU A 578 -49.71 0.63 7.86
C GLU A 578 -50.79 -0.37 8.28
N ILE A 579 -51.78 -0.60 7.40
CA ILE A 579 -52.93 -1.48 7.64
C ILE A 579 -52.78 -2.65 6.67
N THR A 580 -52.39 -3.81 7.18
CA THR A 580 -52.13 -5.00 6.38
C THR A 580 -53.26 -5.99 6.52
N THR A 581 -53.84 -6.40 5.40
CA THR A 581 -54.77 -7.51 5.27
C THR A 581 -54.05 -8.74 4.74
N LYS A 582 -54.76 -9.85 4.53
CA LYS A 582 -54.16 -11.04 3.91
C LYS A 582 -53.70 -10.79 2.46
N ASP A 583 -54.39 -9.92 1.76
CA ASP A 583 -54.25 -9.74 0.30
C ASP A 583 -53.57 -8.41 -0.07
N ASP A 584 -53.73 -7.33 0.75
CA ASP A 584 -53.26 -5.98 0.45
C ASP A 584 -52.76 -5.24 1.68
N THR A 585 -51.96 -4.19 1.45
CA THR A 585 -51.47 -3.24 2.44
C THR A 585 -51.90 -1.83 2.09
N TYR A 586 -52.56 -1.15 3.02
CA TYR A 586 -53.07 0.23 2.90
C TYR A 586 -52.25 1.14 3.82
N PHE A 587 -52.12 2.39 3.40
CA PHE A 587 -51.35 3.41 4.14
C PHE A 587 -52.27 4.59 4.45
N ALA A 588 -52.28 5.00 5.73
CA ALA A 588 -53.02 6.19 6.17
C ALA A 588 -52.01 7.21 6.73
N TYR A 589 -52.23 8.47 6.39
CA TYR A 589 -51.36 9.57 6.76
C TYR A 589 -51.82 10.32 7.99
N ASP A 590 -53.11 10.13 8.37
CA ASP A 590 -53.70 10.66 9.57
C ASP A 590 -54.74 9.68 10.15
N GLU A 591 -55.30 10.05 11.31
CA GLU A 591 -56.34 9.26 12.00
C GLU A 591 -57.66 9.17 11.16
N PHE A 592 -58.01 10.20 10.38
CA PHE A 592 -59.20 10.22 9.57
C PHE A 592 -59.10 9.22 8.42
N GLU A 593 -58.00 9.27 7.66
CA GLU A 593 -57.76 8.29 6.61
C GLU A 593 -57.71 6.85 7.13
N LYS A 594 -57.15 6.63 8.32
CA LYS A 594 -57.18 5.32 8.97
C LYS A 594 -58.61 4.85 9.21
N VAL A 595 -59.48 5.71 9.78
CA VAL A 595 -60.91 5.37 10.04
C VAL A 595 -61.65 5.08 8.75
N ASP A 596 -61.40 5.85 7.66
CA ASP A 596 -62.05 5.62 6.38
C ASP A 596 -61.62 4.28 5.77
N ILE A 597 -60.29 3.96 5.77
CA ILE A 597 -59.78 2.66 5.31
C ILE A 597 -60.42 1.51 6.11
N LEU A 598 -60.48 1.63 7.43
CA LEU A 598 -61.06 0.60 8.29
C LEU A 598 -62.55 0.42 8.03
N ARG A 599 -63.27 1.49 7.74
CA ARG A 599 -64.70 1.43 7.37
C ARG A 599 -64.89 0.66 6.05
N ASP A 600 -64.01 0.92 5.06
CA ASP A 600 -64.08 0.27 3.76
C ASP A 600 -63.70 -1.22 3.81
N LEU A 601 -62.76 -1.59 4.69
CA LEU A 601 -62.37 -2.99 4.95
C LEU A 601 -63.48 -3.81 5.64
N GLY A 602 -64.38 -3.17 6.35
CA GLY A 602 -65.53 -3.79 6.99
C GLY A 602 -65.15 -4.93 7.93
N LYS A 603 -65.51 -6.18 7.57
CA LYS A 603 -65.24 -7.38 8.39
C LYS A 603 -63.94 -8.11 8.04
N THR A 604 -63.14 -7.56 7.15
CA THR A 604 -61.86 -8.16 6.76
C THR A 604 -60.91 -8.14 7.95
N LYS A 605 -60.19 -9.24 8.19
CA LYS A 605 -59.14 -9.27 9.23
C LYS A 605 -57.96 -8.46 8.78
N TYR A 606 -57.49 -7.57 9.64
CA TYR A 606 -56.33 -6.71 9.40
C TYR A 606 -55.42 -6.64 10.63
N SER A 607 -54.17 -6.21 10.42
CA SER A 607 -53.26 -5.73 11.46
C SER A 607 -52.95 -4.28 11.20
N ILE A 608 -52.77 -3.49 12.27
CA ILE A 608 -52.38 -2.08 12.17
C ILE A 608 -51.03 -1.94 12.86
N GLN A 609 -50.09 -1.31 12.15
CA GLN A 609 -48.84 -0.85 12.71
C GLN A 609 -48.82 0.68 12.64
N ARG A 610 -48.55 1.36 13.76
CA ARG A 610 -48.30 2.81 13.81
C ARG A 610 -46.79 3.05 13.77
N SER A 611 -46.32 3.93 12.89
CA SER A 611 -44.92 4.37 12.80
C SER A 611 -44.82 5.85 13.11
N LYS A 612 -43.96 6.20 14.05
CA LYS A 612 -43.68 7.61 14.40
C LYS A 612 -42.37 8.11 13.76
N GLY A 613 -41.41 7.25 13.52
CA GLY A 613 -40.11 7.60 13.01
C GLY A 613 -39.74 6.92 11.67
N LEU A 614 -39.03 7.62 10.81
CA LEU A 614 -38.56 7.12 9.51
C LEU A 614 -37.70 5.87 9.64
N GLY A 615 -36.98 5.73 10.76
CA GLY A 615 -36.15 4.57 11.06
C GLY A 615 -36.93 3.30 11.38
N GLU A 616 -38.20 3.43 11.75
CA GLU A 616 -39.11 2.31 12.02
C GLU A 616 -39.79 1.81 10.75
N ASN A 617 -39.84 2.63 9.71
CA ASN A 617 -40.47 2.30 8.43
C ASN A 617 -39.60 1.30 7.65
N THR A 618 -40.24 0.25 7.13
CA THR A 618 -39.56 -0.69 6.26
C THR A 618 -39.19 -0.03 4.94
N ALA A 619 -38.06 -0.47 4.33
CA ALA A 619 -37.64 0.02 3.02
C ALA A 619 -38.73 -0.22 1.94
N GLU A 620 -39.50 -1.29 2.07
CA GLU A 620 -40.61 -1.60 1.16
C GLU A 620 -41.73 -0.58 1.27
N MET A 621 -42.15 -0.25 2.50
CA MET A 621 -43.15 0.79 2.75
C MET A 621 -42.69 2.14 2.18
N MET A 622 -41.48 2.56 2.52
CA MET A 622 -40.92 3.80 2.03
C MET A 622 -40.81 3.85 0.49
N SER A 623 -40.47 2.73 -0.15
CA SER A 623 -40.40 2.62 -1.61
C SER A 623 -41.77 2.73 -2.28
N LYS A 624 -42.87 2.27 -1.64
CA LYS A 624 -44.24 2.33 -2.17
C LYS A 624 -44.90 3.68 -1.91
N THR A 625 -44.48 4.42 -0.89
CA THR A 625 -45.12 5.65 -0.42
C THR A 625 -44.21 6.87 -0.63
N THR A 626 -43.36 7.19 0.32
CA THR A 626 -42.58 8.43 0.42
C THR A 626 -41.58 8.62 -0.70
N MET A 627 -41.00 7.52 -1.23
CA MET A 627 -39.97 7.59 -2.29
C MET A 627 -40.52 7.45 -3.70
N ASN A 628 -41.72 6.91 -3.89
CA ASN A 628 -42.27 6.67 -5.21
C ASN A 628 -42.91 7.96 -5.81
N PRO A 629 -42.39 8.48 -6.93
CA PRO A 629 -42.90 9.70 -7.53
C PRO A 629 -44.40 9.72 -7.87
N THR A 630 -44.99 8.54 -8.07
CA THR A 630 -46.41 8.45 -8.47
C THR A 630 -47.37 8.39 -7.31
N THR A 631 -46.92 7.96 -6.10
CA THR A 631 -47.80 7.74 -4.93
C THR A 631 -47.46 8.63 -3.75
N ARG A 632 -46.23 9.20 -3.73
CA ARG A 632 -45.78 10.06 -2.63
C ARG A 632 -46.57 11.36 -2.55
N ARG A 633 -46.67 11.87 -1.33
CA ARG A 633 -47.27 13.19 -1.08
C ARG A 633 -46.14 14.19 -0.76
N LEU A 634 -46.09 15.29 -1.50
CA LEU A 634 -45.13 16.37 -1.29
C LEU A 634 -45.89 17.69 -1.12
N VAL A 635 -45.60 18.37 -0.02
CA VAL A 635 -46.10 19.73 0.23
C VAL A 635 -45.03 20.71 -0.25
N ALA A 636 -45.38 21.51 -1.27
CA ALA A 636 -44.46 22.56 -1.75
C ALA A 636 -44.42 23.71 -0.74
N ILE A 637 -43.24 24.20 -0.43
CA ILE A 637 -43.05 25.36 0.44
C ILE A 637 -42.71 26.57 -0.40
N SER A 638 -43.65 27.54 -0.39
CA SER A 638 -43.47 28.84 -1.02
C SER A 638 -43.91 29.96 -0.10
N PRO A 639 -43.19 31.11 -0.06
CA PRO A 639 -43.67 32.26 0.69
C PRO A 639 -44.91 32.86 -0.01
N ALA A 640 -46.00 33.00 0.77
CA ALA A 640 -47.24 33.59 0.23
C ALA A 640 -47.06 35.11 -0.05
N GLU A 641 -46.49 35.85 0.89
CA GLU A 641 -46.11 37.27 0.80
C GLU A 641 -44.80 37.48 1.61
N ALA A 642 -43.87 38.23 1.04
CA ALA A 642 -42.55 38.43 1.66
C ALA A 642 -42.64 39.07 3.04
N GLU A 643 -43.48 40.10 3.24
CA GLU A 643 -43.66 40.74 4.55
C GLU A 643 -44.35 39.87 5.60
N ALA A 644 -45.35 39.12 5.21
CA ALA A 644 -46.05 38.19 6.11
C ALA A 644 -45.10 37.02 6.52
N THR A 645 -44.36 36.50 5.57
CA THR A 645 -43.38 35.44 5.82
C THR A 645 -42.27 35.96 6.75
N ALA A 646 -41.70 37.15 6.54
CA ALA A 646 -40.69 37.74 7.42
C ALA A 646 -41.24 37.93 8.85
N ARG A 647 -42.44 38.45 9.02
CA ARG A 647 -43.05 38.60 10.36
C ARG A 647 -43.25 37.27 11.08
N ILE A 648 -43.68 36.23 10.39
CA ILE A 648 -43.87 34.90 11.00
C ILE A 648 -42.51 34.31 11.45
N PHE A 649 -41.52 34.38 10.57
CA PHE A 649 -40.20 33.90 10.91
C PHE A 649 -39.54 34.66 12.06
N ASP A 650 -39.64 36.00 12.09
CA ASP A 650 -39.13 36.85 13.16
C ASP A 650 -39.84 36.61 14.48
N THR A 651 -41.20 36.50 14.44
CA THR A 651 -42.03 36.25 15.65
C THR A 651 -41.79 34.86 16.21
N LEU A 652 -41.86 33.82 15.38
CA LEU A 652 -41.83 32.44 15.87
C LEU A 652 -40.41 31.90 16.10
N LEU A 653 -39.45 32.32 15.29
CA LEU A 653 -38.12 31.75 15.25
C LEU A 653 -37.00 32.77 15.50
N GLY A 654 -37.32 34.08 15.45
CA GLY A 654 -36.44 35.20 15.82
C GLY A 654 -36.31 35.41 17.34
N ASP A 655 -35.90 36.61 17.73
CA ASP A 655 -35.67 36.96 19.14
C ASP A 655 -36.90 37.60 19.84
N ASP A 656 -38.00 37.77 19.12
CA ASP A 656 -39.23 38.37 19.65
C ASP A 656 -40.01 37.40 20.54
N LEU A 657 -39.58 37.20 21.78
CA LEU A 657 -40.22 36.31 22.75
C LEU A 657 -41.64 36.80 23.16
N PRO A 658 -41.90 38.13 23.40
CA PRO A 658 -43.24 38.63 23.66
C PRO A 658 -44.21 38.38 22.53
N GLY A 659 -43.82 38.67 21.28
CA GLY A 659 -44.64 38.44 20.08
C GLY A 659 -44.98 36.96 19.89
N ARG A 660 -44.03 36.07 20.15
CA ARG A 660 -44.23 34.61 20.08
C ARG A 660 -45.27 34.14 21.08
N LYS A 661 -45.21 34.60 22.33
CA LYS A 661 -46.17 34.28 23.38
C LYS A 661 -47.58 34.77 23.02
N ALA A 662 -47.68 35.98 22.46
CA ALA A 662 -48.92 36.56 22.00
C ALA A 662 -49.50 35.76 20.81
N PHE A 663 -48.69 35.38 19.85
CA PHE A 663 -49.11 34.58 18.71
C PHE A 663 -49.62 33.21 19.13
N ILE A 664 -48.93 32.50 20.04
CA ILE A 664 -49.35 31.22 20.57
C ILE A 664 -50.69 31.36 21.35
N ALA A 665 -50.85 32.42 22.14
CA ALA A 665 -52.08 32.64 22.85
C ALA A 665 -53.28 32.92 21.93
N ALA A 666 -53.06 33.62 20.81
CA ALA A 666 -54.08 33.96 19.85
C ALA A 666 -54.48 32.78 18.94
N HIS A 667 -53.51 31.99 18.50
CA HIS A 667 -53.71 31.02 17.44
C HIS A 667 -53.49 29.55 17.91
N GLY A 668 -52.99 29.32 19.12
CA GLY A 668 -52.63 27.97 19.60
C GLY A 668 -53.82 26.99 19.58
N ALA A 669 -55.06 27.47 19.83
CA ALA A 669 -56.24 26.64 19.77
C ALA A 669 -56.55 26.12 18.35
N GLU A 670 -56.16 26.84 17.30
CA GLU A 670 -56.36 26.43 15.91
C GLU A 670 -55.50 25.22 15.55
N TYR A 671 -54.27 25.18 16.13
CA TYR A 671 -53.28 24.14 15.86
C TYR A 671 -53.25 23.00 16.89
N MET A 672 -54.08 23.07 17.95
CA MET A 672 -54.14 21.99 18.95
C MET A 672 -54.66 20.65 18.39
N LYS A 673 -55.36 20.70 17.25
CA LYS A 673 -55.84 19.48 16.58
C LYS A 673 -54.72 18.69 15.87
N ASP A 674 -53.63 19.41 15.52
CA ASP A 674 -52.48 18.86 14.82
C ASP A 674 -51.34 18.53 15.81
N ALA A 675 -51.48 18.90 17.09
CA ALA A 675 -50.55 18.56 18.14
C ALA A 675 -50.89 17.16 18.69
N ASP A 676 -49.91 16.28 18.66
CA ASP A 676 -49.99 14.93 19.23
C ASP A 676 -49.87 15.03 20.79
N LEU A 677 -50.99 15.40 21.46
CA LEU A 677 -51.09 15.47 22.92
C LEU A 677 -51.55 14.17 23.52
#